data_d9a32976ed171e2719593a687c1edc38
#
_entry.id   d9a32976ed171e2719593a687c1edc38
#
_cell.length_a   1.000
_cell.length_b   1.000
_cell.length_c   1.000
_cell.angle_alpha   90.00
_cell.angle_beta   90.00
_cell.angle_gamma   90.00
#
_symmetry.space_group_name_H-M   'P 1'
#
loop_
_entity.id
_entity.type
_entity.pdbx_description
1 polymer ?
#
loop_
_entity_poly.entity_id
_entity_poly.type
_entity_poly.pdbx_seq_one_letter_code
_entity_poly.pdbx_strand_id
1 'polypeptide(L)'
;MAKKQAPEQKKFNNPNVIGLRAEVLEQPITETLEQNYMPYAMSVIISRAIPEIDGFKPSHRKLLYTMYKMGLLNGGRTKSANIVGQTMRLNPHGDAAIYETMVRLSKGNDALLVPFVDSKGNFGKVYSRDMSFAASRYTEAKLSAICAELFGDIDQDTVEFIDNYDGSMKEPSLLPTSFPNVLVSSNIGIAVGMASQICGFNLEEVCRTTIEYLSDPECDLLSTMPAPDFSTGGEIVYDRAEMENIYNTGRGSFKIRARWRYVQKENIIEIYEIPYTTTTEAIVDKVAELIKAGKVREVNDMRDETDLSGLKLAIDLKRGTDPEKLMQKLFKLTPLMDSFPCNFNILVAGNPKVMGVREILSEWSAWRMECVRRRVYFDLSKKKDKLHLLKGLEKILLDIDKAIAIIRNTELEAEVVPNLMMGFGIDKVQAEYVAEIKLRNINREYILKRVSETEELEKAIEELEETLKSRRKIKSIIVNELKQVIKKYPCPRRTGIVYANEIEEFEETELVEDYPVTVFISNEGYFKKITPLSLRMNSEQKFKDGDGLKMSFESSNRTELLIFTDQQRVYKTKLSDFDNTKASDLGVYLPTKLEMEDGERILSVVCPGDYKKQLLLFFENGKIARLEMSAYETKTNRKKLINAYSDKSPLVEVMPISEDINVAMFSTDGRALVFNTSLLQLKTSRTTQGVAGMSLKKNHKLNSAVQLESTVIKNVSRYRVRSLPAAGALLKDEDRGEEQMSLIN
;
A
#
# COMPACT_ATOMS: atom_id res chain seq x y z
N MET A 1 19.02 -5.37 -53.11
CA MET A 1 17.54 -5.40 -52.93
C MET A 1 17.07 -6.85 -52.96
N ALA A 2 16.90 -7.49 -51.81
CA ALA A 2 16.39 -8.86 -51.71
C ALA A 2 14.85 -8.82 -51.76
N LYS A 3 14.26 -9.49 -52.78
CA LYS A 3 12.81 -9.69 -52.88
C LYS A 3 12.35 -10.48 -51.63
N LYS A 4 11.52 -9.88 -50.76
CA LYS A 4 10.76 -10.62 -49.74
C LYS A 4 9.83 -11.59 -50.49
N GLN A 5 10.04 -12.89 -50.29
CA GLN A 5 9.08 -13.91 -50.68
C GLN A 5 7.81 -13.75 -49.84
N ALA A 6 6.65 -13.78 -50.52
CA ALA A 6 5.37 -13.78 -49.86
C ALA A 6 5.23 -15.06 -48.99
N PRO A 7 4.65 -14.99 -47.78
CA PRO A 7 4.47 -16.18 -46.94
C PRO A 7 3.58 -17.21 -47.59
N GLU A 8 3.96 -18.49 -47.51
CA GLU A 8 3.13 -19.63 -47.97
C GLU A 8 1.84 -19.72 -47.16
N GLN A 9 0.71 -19.67 -47.85
CA GLN A 9 -0.60 -19.83 -47.27
C GLN A 9 -0.83 -21.26 -46.80
N LYS A 10 -0.81 -21.52 -45.49
CA LYS A 10 -1.27 -22.78 -44.89
C LYS A 10 -2.79 -22.79 -44.77
N LYS A 11 -3.48 -23.62 -45.55
CA LYS A 11 -4.94 -23.83 -45.42
C LYS A 11 -5.22 -24.74 -44.23
N PHE A 12 -5.79 -24.22 -43.17
CA PHE A 12 -6.30 -25.00 -42.05
C PHE A 12 -7.80 -25.34 -42.30
N ASN A 13 -8.10 -26.62 -42.39
CA ASN A 13 -9.49 -27.12 -42.34
C ASN A 13 -9.84 -27.43 -40.90
N ASN A 14 -10.60 -26.54 -40.24
CA ASN A 14 -11.18 -26.81 -38.93
C ASN A 14 -12.56 -27.50 -39.14
N PRO A 15 -12.72 -28.78 -38.74
CA PRO A 15 -13.97 -29.55 -38.97
C PRO A 15 -15.19 -29.00 -38.22
N ASN A 16 -14.98 -28.09 -37.26
CA ASN A 16 -16.04 -27.49 -36.45
C ASN A 16 -16.61 -26.19 -37.03
N VAL A 17 -16.12 -25.72 -38.18
CA VAL A 17 -16.58 -24.48 -38.82
C VAL A 17 -17.12 -24.81 -40.21
N ILE A 18 -18.41 -25.06 -40.28
CA ILE A 18 -19.10 -25.36 -41.54
C ILE A 18 -19.25 -24.05 -42.35
N GLY A 19 -18.59 -23.98 -43.50
CA GLY A 19 -18.85 -22.98 -44.54
C GLY A 19 -17.97 -21.70 -44.53
N LEU A 20 -17.07 -21.51 -43.58
CA LEU A 20 -16.14 -20.37 -43.58
C LEU A 20 -14.72 -20.79 -44.02
N ARG A 21 -14.27 -20.30 -45.19
CA ARG A 21 -12.87 -20.35 -45.55
C ARG A 21 -12.15 -19.19 -44.83
N ALA A 22 -11.47 -19.50 -43.74
CA ALA A 22 -10.63 -18.55 -43.04
C ALA A 22 -9.20 -18.62 -43.62
N GLU A 23 -8.64 -17.48 -43.96
CA GLU A 23 -7.23 -17.33 -44.31
C GLU A 23 -6.45 -17.19 -43.00
N VAL A 24 -5.52 -18.09 -42.76
CA VAL A 24 -4.65 -18.00 -41.56
C VAL A 24 -3.41 -17.18 -41.93
N LEU A 25 -3.31 -16.01 -41.37
CA LEU A 25 -2.15 -15.15 -41.49
C LEU A 25 -1.18 -15.44 -40.32
N GLU A 26 0.07 -15.75 -40.61
CA GLU A 26 1.13 -15.82 -39.61
C GLU A 26 1.56 -14.39 -39.29
N GLN A 27 1.37 -13.98 -38.06
CA GLN A 27 1.81 -12.67 -37.56
C GLN A 27 2.72 -12.86 -36.34
N PRO A 28 3.91 -12.24 -36.33
CA PRO A 28 4.76 -12.24 -35.14
C PRO A 28 4.04 -11.70 -33.92
N ILE A 29 4.25 -12.30 -32.73
CA ILE A 29 3.65 -11.84 -31.48
C ILE A 29 4.00 -10.38 -31.19
N THR A 30 5.19 -9.92 -31.58
CA THR A 30 5.63 -8.52 -31.46
C THR A 30 4.74 -7.56 -32.23
N GLU A 31 4.37 -7.88 -33.47
CA GLU A 31 3.45 -7.06 -34.27
C GLU A 31 2.04 -7.04 -33.66
N THR A 32 1.58 -8.18 -33.15
CA THR A 32 0.28 -8.25 -32.45
C THR A 32 0.27 -7.39 -31.19
N LEU A 33 1.36 -7.42 -30.41
CA LEU A 33 1.50 -6.57 -29.23
C LEU A 33 1.55 -5.07 -29.61
N GLU A 34 2.30 -4.70 -30.63
CA GLU A 34 2.41 -3.30 -31.06
C GLU A 34 1.12 -2.76 -31.65
N GLN A 35 0.41 -3.53 -32.48
CA GLN A 35 -0.79 -3.08 -33.19
C GLN A 35 -2.06 -3.16 -32.38
N ASN A 36 -2.20 -4.14 -31.48
CA ASN A 36 -3.44 -4.39 -30.77
C ASN A 36 -3.33 -4.12 -29.25
N TYR A 37 -2.27 -4.61 -28.60
CA TYR A 37 -2.14 -4.51 -27.16
C TYR A 37 -1.61 -3.14 -26.69
N MET A 38 -0.64 -2.57 -27.37
CA MET A 38 -0.08 -1.26 -27.00
C MET A 38 -1.12 -0.13 -27.09
N PRO A 39 -1.94 0.00 -28.16
CA PRO A 39 -3.01 1.00 -28.20
C PRO A 39 -4.04 0.82 -27.08
N TYR A 40 -4.40 -0.42 -26.74
CA TYR A 40 -5.26 -0.71 -25.61
C TYR A 40 -4.61 -0.29 -24.29
N ALA A 41 -3.36 -0.68 -24.04
CA ALA A 41 -2.64 -0.32 -22.84
C ALA A 41 -2.52 1.21 -22.68
N MET A 42 -2.15 1.91 -23.76
CA MET A 42 -2.08 3.38 -23.79
C MET A 42 -3.44 4.03 -23.52
N SER A 43 -4.51 3.52 -24.09
CA SER A 43 -5.88 4.00 -23.82
C SER A 43 -6.26 3.84 -22.35
N VAL A 44 -5.96 2.69 -21.72
CA VAL A 44 -6.23 2.47 -20.30
C VAL A 44 -5.40 3.41 -19.41
N ILE A 45 -4.15 3.65 -19.76
CA ILE A 45 -3.26 4.55 -19.02
C ILE A 45 -3.77 5.99 -19.09
N ILE A 46 -3.93 6.53 -20.31
CA ILE A 46 -4.17 7.96 -20.53
C ILE A 46 -5.65 8.32 -20.28
N SER A 47 -6.58 7.48 -20.77
CA SER A 47 -7.99 7.87 -20.81
C SER A 47 -8.83 7.29 -19.65
N ARG A 48 -8.24 6.51 -18.73
CA ARG A 48 -9.03 5.82 -17.70
C ARG A 48 -8.44 5.83 -16.31
N ALA A 49 -7.18 5.39 -16.13
CA ALA A 49 -6.68 4.97 -14.83
C ALA A 49 -5.88 6.04 -14.09
N ILE A 50 -5.04 6.79 -14.79
CA ILE A 50 -4.09 7.73 -14.18
C ILE A 50 -4.69 9.14 -14.21
N PRO A 51 -4.63 9.89 -13.09
CA PRO A 51 -5.09 11.28 -13.05
C PRO A 51 -4.11 12.21 -13.75
N GLU A 52 -4.62 13.33 -14.23
CA GLU A 52 -3.81 14.44 -14.74
C GLU A 52 -3.48 15.46 -13.65
N ILE A 53 -2.73 16.50 -14.00
CA ILE A 53 -2.26 17.51 -13.04
C ILE A 53 -3.39 18.27 -12.34
N ASP A 54 -4.61 18.32 -12.90
CA ASP A 54 -5.80 18.85 -12.24
C ASP A 54 -6.38 17.92 -11.16
N GLY A 55 -5.79 16.71 -10.98
CA GLY A 55 -6.18 15.72 -9.99
C GLY A 55 -7.37 14.86 -10.39
N PHE A 56 -7.86 14.96 -11.61
CA PHE A 56 -9.01 14.23 -12.08
C PHE A 56 -8.66 13.20 -13.17
N LYS A 57 -9.38 12.09 -13.14
CA LYS A 57 -9.47 11.17 -14.27
C LYS A 57 -10.46 11.72 -15.30
N PRO A 58 -10.40 11.31 -16.57
CA PRO A 58 -11.37 11.77 -17.58
C PRO A 58 -12.83 11.54 -17.18
N SER A 59 -13.17 10.41 -16.55
CA SER A 59 -14.53 10.13 -16.08
C SER A 59 -15.01 11.12 -15.00
N HIS A 60 -14.13 11.51 -14.06
CA HIS A 60 -14.43 12.52 -13.04
C HIS A 60 -14.69 13.87 -13.69
N ARG A 61 -13.82 14.28 -14.62
CA ARG A 61 -13.89 15.59 -15.29
C ARG A 61 -15.17 15.72 -16.13
N LYS A 62 -15.50 14.69 -16.91
CA LYS A 62 -16.72 14.65 -17.73
C LYS A 62 -18.00 14.74 -16.89
N LEU A 63 -18.06 14.01 -15.77
CA LEU A 63 -19.19 14.04 -14.85
C LEU A 63 -19.35 15.44 -14.22
N LEU A 64 -18.29 16.00 -13.65
CA LEU A 64 -18.33 17.29 -12.97
C LEU A 64 -18.63 18.43 -13.96
N TYR A 65 -18.06 18.37 -15.17
CA TYR A 65 -18.35 19.34 -16.23
C TYR A 65 -19.80 19.27 -16.71
N THR A 66 -20.37 18.07 -16.87
CA THR A 66 -21.79 17.89 -17.17
C THR A 66 -22.66 18.53 -16.11
N MET A 67 -22.36 18.28 -14.82
CA MET A 67 -23.10 18.90 -13.71
C MET A 67 -22.99 20.42 -13.72
N TYR A 68 -21.81 20.97 -14.07
CA TYR A 68 -21.60 22.41 -14.23
C TYR A 68 -22.48 22.98 -15.37
N LYS A 69 -22.48 22.35 -16.56
CA LYS A 69 -23.30 22.78 -17.71
C LYS A 69 -24.80 22.65 -17.44
N MET A 70 -25.22 21.76 -16.55
CA MET A 70 -26.61 21.66 -16.07
C MET A 70 -26.96 22.79 -15.05
N GLY A 71 -26.03 23.68 -14.70
CA GLY A 71 -26.25 24.74 -13.73
C GLY A 71 -26.32 24.27 -12.27
N LEU A 72 -25.86 23.09 -11.96
CA LEU A 72 -25.97 22.48 -10.63
C LEU A 72 -24.98 23.03 -9.60
N LEU A 73 -24.13 23.98 -9.95
CA LEU A 73 -23.29 24.70 -9.00
C LEU A 73 -24.14 25.66 -8.12
N ASN A 74 -25.01 26.47 -8.76
CA ASN A 74 -25.84 27.45 -8.10
C ASN A 74 -27.30 27.02 -8.01
N GLY A 75 -27.69 25.97 -8.74
CA GLY A 75 -29.03 25.42 -8.80
C GLY A 75 -29.41 24.47 -7.67
N GLY A 76 -30.65 24.00 -7.69
CA GLY A 76 -31.11 22.93 -6.80
C GLY A 76 -30.57 21.56 -7.15
N ARG A 77 -30.71 20.59 -6.24
CA ARG A 77 -30.38 19.18 -6.53
C ARG A 77 -31.35 18.60 -7.56
N THR A 78 -30.86 17.71 -8.41
CA THR A 78 -31.66 16.93 -9.34
C THR A 78 -31.43 15.44 -9.11
N LYS A 79 -32.30 14.58 -9.68
CA LYS A 79 -32.12 13.11 -9.59
C LYS A 79 -30.79 12.70 -10.19
N SER A 80 -30.08 11.82 -9.49
CA SER A 80 -28.78 11.30 -9.95
C SER A 80 -28.90 10.61 -11.32
N ALA A 81 -30.01 9.91 -11.58
CA ALA A 81 -30.29 9.31 -12.88
C ALA A 81 -30.30 10.32 -14.05
N ASN A 82 -30.79 11.54 -13.82
CA ASN A 82 -30.78 12.59 -14.84
C ASN A 82 -29.34 13.06 -15.13
N ILE A 83 -28.52 13.24 -14.09
CA ILE A 83 -27.11 13.61 -14.25
C ILE A 83 -26.36 12.52 -15.02
N VAL A 84 -26.56 11.24 -14.66
CA VAL A 84 -25.95 10.10 -15.34
C VAL A 84 -26.32 10.10 -16.82
N GLY A 85 -27.61 10.24 -17.15
CA GLY A 85 -28.08 10.27 -18.53
C GLY A 85 -27.47 11.41 -19.36
N GLN A 86 -27.32 12.62 -18.77
CA GLN A 86 -26.66 13.73 -19.47
C GLN A 86 -25.15 13.50 -19.62
N THR A 87 -24.52 12.84 -18.65
CA THR A 87 -23.07 12.55 -18.69
C THR A 87 -22.72 11.55 -19.78
N MET A 88 -23.62 10.64 -20.12
CA MET A 88 -23.40 9.65 -21.21
C MET A 88 -23.12 10.32 -22.58
N ARG A 89 -23.54 11.56 -22.78
CA ARG A 89 -23.24 12.33 -24.00
C ARG A 89 -21.74 12.68 -24.13
N LEU A 90 -21.02 12.77 -23.03
CA LEU A 90 -19.56 13.00 -22.99
C LEU A 90 -18.79 11.72 -22.69
N ASN A 91 -19.40 10.80 -21.94
CA ASN A 91 -18.76 9.57 -21.48
C ASN A 91 -19.55 8.35 -21.97
N PRO A 92 -19.15 7.68 -23.10
CA PRO A 92 -19.90 6.60 -23.72
C PRO A 92 -19.69 5.27 -22.97
N HIS A 93 -19.82 5.26 -21.65
CA HIS A 93 -19.74 4.10 -20.78
C HIS A 93 -21.11 3.79 -20.15
N GLY A 94 -21.23 2.61 -19.55
CA GLY A 94 -22.47 2.19 -18.87
C GLY A 94 -22.86 3.16 -17.73
N ASP A 95 -24.15 3.35 -17.55
CA ASP A 95 -24.75 4.20 -16.52
C ASP A 95 -24.27 3.86 -15.10
N ALA A 96 -24.08 2.58 -14.80
CA ALA A 96 -23.54 2.11 -13.52
C ALA A 96 -22.16 2.71 -13.22
N ALA A 97 -21.22 2.68 -14.17
CA ALA A 97 -19.87 3.21 -14.00
C ALA A 97 -19.86 4.74 -13.76
N ILE A 98 -20.75 5.46 -14.44
CA ILE A 98 -20.91 6.92 -14.23
C ILE A 98 -21.50 7.19 -12.84
N TYR A 99 -22.49 6.40 -12.43
CA TYR A 99 -23.10 6.57 -11.12
C TYR A 99 -22.12 6.21 -9.96
N GLU A 100 -21.35 5.14 -10.09
CA GLU A 100 -20.29 4.79 -9.13
C GLU A 100 -19.23 5.89 -9.02
N THR A 101 -18.87 6.51 -10.15
CA THR A 101 -18.00 7.70 -10.14
C THR A 101 -18.62 8.85 -9.34
N MET A 102 -19.92 9.12 -9.52
CA MET A 102 -20.65 10.13 -8.74
C MET A 102 -20.70 9.78 -7.25
N VAL A 103 -20.95 8.53 -6.92
CA VAL A 103 -20.96 8.03 -5.54
C VAL A 103 -19.62 8.31 -4.88
N ARG A 104 -18.51 7.95 -5.51
CA ARG A 104 -17.16 8.16 -4.97
C ARG A 104 -16.82 9.65 -4.76
N LEU A 105 -17.32 10.55 -5.60
CA LEU A 105 -17.10 11.99 -5.48
C LEU A 105 -18.07 12.66 -4.50
N SER A 106 -19.05 11.93 -3.94
CA SER A 106 -20.10 12.48 -3.12
C SER A 106 -19.72 12.60 -1.64
N LYS A 107 -20.31 13.62 -1.01
CA LYS A 107 -20.22 13.82 0.45
C LYS A 107 -20.82 12.64 1.23
N GLY A 108 -21.85 11.98 0.71
CA GLY A 108 -22.54 10.88 1.41
C GLY A 108 -21.72 9.62 1.53
N ASN A 109 -20.77 9.40 0.61
CA ASN A 109 -19.94 8.19 0.57
C ASN A 109 -18.72 8.25 1.50
N ASP A 110 -18.26 9.46 1.86
CA ASP A 110 -17.07 9.71 2.70
C ASP A 110 -15.74 9.17 2.10
N ALA A 111 -15.67 8.98 0.78
CA ALA A 111 -14.43 8.53 0.12
C ALA A 111 -13.37 9.64 0.01
N LEU A 112 -13.78 10.90 -0.02
CA LEU A 112 -12.92 12.06 -0.18
C LEU A 112 -13.00 12.98 1.04
N LEU A 113 -11.86 13.53 1.44
CA LEU A 113 -11.78 14.55 2.47
C LEU A 113 -12.51 15.85 2.01
N VAL A 114 -12.38 16.19 0.73
CA VAL A 114 -13.05 17.32 0.08
C VAL A 114 -13.93 16.78 -1.05
N PRO A 115 -15.24 16.50 -0.79
CA PRO A 115 -16.14 15.95 -1.79
C PRO A 115 -16.64 17.03 -2.77
N PHE A 116 -16.76 16.67 -4.04
CA PHE A 116 -17.19 17.55 -5.12
C PHE A 116 -18.70 17.50 -5.41
N VAL A 117 -19.36 16.45 -4.94
CA VAL A 117 -20.80 16.24 -5.14
C VAL A 117 -21.53 16.35 -3.80
N ASP A 118 -22.40 17.33 -3.71
CA ASP A 118 -23.34 17.51 -2.58
C ASP A 118 -24.56 16.60 -2.81
N SER A 119 -24.65 15.54 -2.03
CA SER A 119 -25.55 14.41 -2.20
C SER A 119 -26.69 14.43 -1.19
N LYS A 120 -27.86 13.89 -1.62
CA LYS A 120 -29.03 13.62 -0.77
C LYS A 120 -29.58 12.23 -1.04
N GLY A 121 -29.79 11.46 0.01
CA GLY A 121 -30.16 10.04 -0.05
C GLY A 121 -29.01 9.14 0.33
N ASN A 122 -29.17 7.84 0.14
CA ASN A 122 -28.16 6.86 0.49
C ASN A 122 -27.13 6.68 -0.63
N PHE A 123 -25.90 7.16 -0.40
CA PHE A 123 -24.75 7.02 -1.27
C PHE A 123 -23.75 5.95 -0.77
N GLY A 124 -24.17 5.11 0.19
CA GLY A 124 -23.29 4.13 0.81
C GLY A 124 -22.18 4.76 1.66
N LYS A 125 -21.27 3.93 2.12
CA LYS A 125 -20.08 4.35 2.88
C LYS A 125 -18.84 3.64 2.37
N VAL A 126 -17.74 4.37 2.15
CA VAL A 126 -16.48 3.81 1.63
C VAL A 126 -15.87 2.78 2.57
N TYR A 127 -16.11 2.89 3.86
CA TYR A 127 -15.58 2.03 4.89
C TYR A 127 -16.43 0.76 5.18
N SER A 128 -17.53 0.55 4.43
CA SER A 128 -18.40 -0.62 4.60
C SER A 128 -18.83 -1.19 3.25
N ARG A 129 -18.73 -2.51 3.08
CA ARG A 129 -19.25 -3.26 1.92
C ARG A 129 -20.77 -3.43 2.00
N ASP A 130 -21.31 -3.54 3.19
CA ASP A 130 -22.73 -3.83 3.44
C ASP A 130 -23.58 -2.56 3.32
N MET A 131 -23.01 -1.39 3.60
CA MET A 131 -23.65 -0.10 3.40
C MET A 131 -23.55 0.35 1.94
N SER A 132 -24.17 -0.39 1.03
CA SER A 132 -24.20 -0.07 -0.38
C SER A 132 -25.10 1.12 -0.71
N PHE A 133 -24.83 1.81 -1.82
CA PHE A 133 -25.61 2.95 -2.27
C PHE A 133 -26.94 2.54 -2.90
N ALA A 134 -27.94 3.41 -2.79
CA ALA A 134 -29.25 3.22 -3.42
C ALA A 134 -29.16 3.49 -4.94
N ALA A 135 -30.11 2.94 -5.71
CA ALA A 135 -30.18 3.19 -7.14
C ALA A 135 -30.33 4.68 -7.47
N SER A 136 -29.74 5.12 -8.57
CA SER A 136 -29.65 6.54 -9.00
C SER A 136 -31.00 7.28 -9.11
N ARG A 137 -32.10 6.55 -9.30
CA ARG A 137 -33.46 7.09 -9.34
C ARG A 137 -33.97 7.57 -7.98
N TYR A 138 -33.41 7.10 -6.87
CA TYR A 138 -33.80 7.47 -5.51
C TYR A 138 -32.94 8.58 -4.91
N THR A 139 -31.75 8.79 -5.43
CA THR A 139 -30.79 9.77 -4.92
C THR A 139 -30.85 11.08 -5.69
N GLU A 140 -30.39 12.16 -5.07
CA GLU A 140 -30.31 13.50 -5.65
C GLU A 140 -28.91 14.08 -5.40
N ALA A 141 -28.43 14.87 -6.38
CA ALA A 141 -27.12 15.46 -6.30
C ALA A 141 -27.06 16.85 -6.95
N LYS A 142 -26.07 17.63 -6.50
CA LYS A 142 -25.61 18.87 -7.13
C LYS A 142 -24.10 19.02 -6.90
N LEU A 143 -23.46 20.02 -7.50
CA LEU A 143 -22.07 20.31 -7.20
C LEU A 143 -21.92 20.92 -5.79
N SER A 144 -20.87 20.53 -5.09
CA SER A 144 -20.46 21.16 -3.82
C SER A 144 -19.91 22.57 -4.06
N ALA A 145 -19.96 23.42 -3.05
CA ALA A 145 -19.50 24.82 -3.16
C ALA A 145 -18.03 24.94 -3.60
N ILE A 146 -17.17 23.99 -3.22
CA ILE A 146 -15.75 23.97 -3.62
C ILE A 146 -15.57 23.86 -5.15
N CYS A 147 -16.57 23.35 -5.88
CA CYS A 147 -16.52 23.29 -7.34
C CYS A 147 -16.47 24.68 -8.01
N ALA A 148 -16.80 25.76 -7.30
CA ALA A 148 -16.54 27.10 -7.78
C ALA A 148 -15.05 27.34 -8.06
N GLU A 149 -14.17 26.69 -7.31
CA GLU A 149 -12.72 26.79 -7.47
C GLU A 149 -12.18 25.87 -8.60
N LEU A 150 -13.03 24.99 -9.14
CA LEU A 150 -12.71 24.17 -10.31
C LEU A 150 -13.16 24.82 -11.63
N PHE A 151 -14.29 25.53 -11.59
CA PHE A 151 -14.97 26.03 -12.78
C PHE A 151 -14.97 27.57 -12.91
N GLY A 152 -14.52 28.29 -11.89
CA GLY A 152 -14.66 29.74 -11.83
C GLY A 152 -14.15 30.51 -13.05
N ASP A 153 -13.09 30.00 -13.65
CA ASP A 153 -12.43 30.64 -14.79
C ASP A 153 -12.68 29.90 -16.13
N ILE A 154 -13.48 28.86 -16.18
CA ILE A 154 -13.56 27.93 -17.33
C ILE A 154 -14.08 28.60 -18.61
N ASP A 155 -14.98 29.57 -18.47
CA ASP A 155 -15.58 30.32 -19.59
C ASP A 155 -14.70 31.50 -20.07
N GLN A 156 -13.46 31.65 -19.52
CA GLN A 156 -12.50 32.69 -19.82
C GLN A 156 -11.30 32.22 -20.63
N ASP A 157 -11.49 31.21 -21.47
CA ASP A 157 -10.45 30.59 -22.33
C ASP A 157 -9.19 30.12 -21.58
N THR A 158 -9.35 29.72 -20.32
CA THR A 158 -8.24 29.32 -19.45
C THR A 158 -7.67 27.92 -19.76
N VAL A 159 -8.48 27.05 -20.34
CA VAL A 159 -8.13 25.67 -20.72
C VAL A 159 -8.57 25.39 -22.15
N GLU A 160 -7.99 24.34 -22.72
CA GLU A 160 -8.36 23.90 -24.07
C GLU A 160 -9.59 23.02 -24.04
N PHE A 161 -10.43 23.16 -25.07
CA PHE A 161 -11.60 22.35 -25.30
C PHE A 161 -11.34 21.43 -26.49
N ILE A 162 -11.54 20.14 -26.28
CA ILE A 162 -11.42 19.08 -27.29
C ILE A 162 -12.79 18.56 -27.67
N ASP A 163 -12.89 17.93 -28.83
CA ASP A 163 -14.13 17.25 -29.24
C ASP A 163 -14.34 16.01 -28.38
N ASN A 164 -15.61 15.75 -28.02
CA ASN A 164 -16.00 14.50 -27.38
C ASN A 164 -15.84 13.30 -28.35
N TYR A 165 -16.16 12.09 -27.90
CA TYR A 165 -15.96 10.84 -28.63
C TYR A 165 -16.64 10.79 -30.02
N ASP A 166 -17.72 11.54 -30.28
CA ASP A 166 -18.47 11.58 -31.54
C ASP A 166 -18.40 12.94 -32.26
N GLY A 167 -17.63 13.89 -31.76
CA GLY A 167 -17.49 15.23 -32.32
C GLY A 167 -18.72 16.13 -32.20
N SER A 168 -19.76 15.70 -31.48
CA SER A 168 -21.02 16.46 -31.34
C SER A 168 -20.95 17.57 -30.28
N MET A 169 -20.03 17.48 -29.35
CA MET A 169 -19.87 18.40 -28.23
C MET A 169 -18.37 18.64 -27.93
N LYS A 170 -18.10 19.73 -27.21
CA LYS A 170 -16.75 20.00 -26.70
C LYS A 170 -16.69 19.78 -25.19
N GLU A 171 -15.57 19.24 -24.75
CA GLU A 171 -15.26 19.01 -23.35
C GLU A 171 -13.89 19.63 -22.98
N PRO A 172 -13.69 20.09 -21.73
CA PRO A 172 -12.40 20.64 -21.32
C PRO A 172 -11.37 19.50 -21.20
N SER A 173 -10.17 19.73 -21.71
CA SER A 173 -9.04 18.80 -21.56
C SER A 173 -8.62 18.67 -20.10
N LEU A 174 -8.59 19.79 -19.36
CA LEU A 174 -8.29 19.90 -17.92
C LEU A 174 -9.26 20.88 -17.27
N LEU A 175 -9.41 20.85 -15.95
CA LEU A 175 -10.15 21.85 -15.19
C LEU A 175 -9.20 22.90 -14.59
N PRO A 176 -9.53 24.21 -14.67
CA PRO A 176 -8.65 25.28 -14.20
C PRO A 176 -8.68 25.43 -12.67
N THR A 177 -8.27 24.38 -11.95
CA THR A 177 -8.31 24.32 -10.48
C THR A 177 -7.49 25.42 -9.83
N SER A 178 -8.07 26.15 -8.87
CA SER A 178 -7.39 27.22 -8.15
C SER A 178 -6.48 26.72 -7.01
N PHE A 179 -6.46 25.41 -6.73
CA PHE A 179 -5.60 24.76 -5.76
C PHE A 179 -5.08 23.40 -6.31
N PRO A 180 -3.95 22.86 -5.82
CA PRO A 180 -3.37 21.60 -6.29
C PRO A 180 -4.23 20.38 -5.92
N ASN A 181 -5.34 20.20 -6.60
CA ASN A 181 -6.30 19.13 -6.29
C ASN A 181 -5.71 17.73 -6.41
N VAL A 182 -4.70 17.54 -7.22
CA VAL A 182 -3.98 16.25 -7.36
C VAL A 182 -3.37 15.77 -6.03
N LEU A 183 -3.04 16.68 -5.12
CA LEU A 183 -2.56 16.37 -3.77
C LEU A 183 -3.68 16.28 -2.74
N VAL A 184 -4.80 16.99 -2.97
CA VAL A 184 -5.94 17.00 -2.02
C VAL A 184 -6.79 15.75 -2.15
N SER A 185 -7.04 15.30 -3.38
CA SER A 185 -7.91 14.15 -3.65
C SER A 185 -7.12 12.86 -3.71
N SER A 186 -7.41 11.92 -2.80
CA SER A 186 -6.86 10.57 -2.90
C SER A 186 -7.27 9.91 -4.22
N ASN A 187 -6.32 9.31 -4.91
CA ASN A 187 -6.55 8.65 -6.19
C ASN A 187 -5.88 7.29 -6.27
N ILE A 188 -6.66 6.28 -6.59
CA ILE A 188 -6.17 4.92 -6.83
C ILE A 188 -6.57 4.54 -8.26
N GLY A 189 -5.59 4.20 -9.08
CA GLY A 189 -5.79 3.79 -10.47
C GLY A 189 -4.90 2.62 -10.83
N ILE A 190 -5.51 1.59 -11.43
CA ILE A 190 -4.80 0.41 -11.93
C ILE A 190 -4.86 0.45 -13.45
N ALA A 191 -3.72 0.60 -14.08
CA ALA A 191 -3.56 0.57 -15.53
C ALA A 191 -2.84 -0.71 -15.97
N VAL A 192 -2.56 -0.82 -17.25
CA VAL A 192 -1.77 -1.92 -17.80
C VAL A 192 -0.30 -1.62 -17.62
N GLY A 193 0.40 -2.46 -16.88
CA GLY A 193 1.85 -2.31 -16.63
C GLY A 193 2.23 -1.22 -15.63
N MET A 194 1.28 -0.42 -15.14
CA MET A 194 1.53 0.61 -14.13
C MET A 194 0.28 0.91 -13.28
N ALA A 195 0.52 1.52 -12.13
CA ALA A 195 -0.54 1.95 -11.23
C ALA A 195 -0.27 3.38 -10.75
N SER A 196 -1.32 4.06 -10.31
CA SER A 196 -1.25 5.31 -9.58
C SER A 196 -1.89 5.13 -8.22
N GLN A 197 -1.19 5.51 -7.17
CA GLN A 197 -1.71 5.48 -5.81
C GLN A 197 -1.24 6.72 -5.07
N ILE A 198 -2.11 7.72 -5.07
CA ILE A 198 -1.86 9.03 -4.48
C ILE A 198 -2.69 9.10 -3.20
N CYS A 199 -2.06 9.32 -2.07
CA CYS A 199 -2.73 9.65 -0.81
C CYS A 199 -3.25 11.08 -0.85
N GLY A 200 -4.39 11.33 -0.20
CA GLY A 200 -4.90 12.68 -0.03
C GLY A 200 -4.15 13.43 1.07
N PHE A 201 -4.04 14.74 0.91
CA PHE A 201 -3.52 15.64 1.93
C PHE A 201 -4.58 16.68 2.32
N ASN A 202 -4.42 17.27 3.48
CA ASN A 202 -5.33 18.30 3.96
C ASN A 202 -5.33 19.53 3.03
N LEU A 203 -6.52 20.02 2.64
CA LEU A 203 -6.67 21.16 1.71
C LEU A 203 -5.95 22.42 2.20
N GLU A 204 -6.08 22.75 3.50
CA GLU A 204 -5.47 23.96 4.06
C GLU A 204 -3.94 23.81 4.05
N GLU A 205 -3.41 22.64 4.44
CA GLU A 205 -1.98 22.37 4.43
C GLU A 205 -1.39 22.41 3.02
N VAL A 206 -2.06 21.79 2.03
CA VAL A 206 -1.65 21.87 0.62
C VAL A 206 -1.59 23.31 0.12
N CYS A 207 -2.63 24.11 0.43
CA CYS A 207 -2.64 25.51 0.02
C CYS A 207 -1.52 26.31 0.71
N ARG A 208 -1.28 26.12 2.00
CA ARG A 208 -0.19 26.79 2.74
C ARG A 208 1.19 26.40 2.19
N THR A 209 1.42 25.13 2.00
CA THR A 209 2.66 24.60 1.40
C THR A 209 2.89 25.15 0.00
N THR A 210 1.84 25.26 -0.80
CA THR A 210 1.93 25.84 -2.16
C THR A 210 2.27 27.33 -2.11
N ILE A 211 1.74 28.09 -1.15
CA ILE A 211 2.09 29.49 -0.96
C ILE A 211 3.56 29.65 -0.59
N GLU A 212 4.08 28.83 0.32
CA GLU A 212 5.49 28.83 0.69
C GLU A 212 6.38 28.45 -0.49
N TYR A 213 6.02 27.35 -1.20
CA TYR A 213 6.73 26.90 -2.39
C TYR A 213 6.81 27.97 -3.48
N LEU A 214 5.73 28.73 -3.73
CA LEU A 214 5.73 29.83 -4.71
C LEU A 214 6.68 30.98 -4.31
N SER A 215 6.91 31.15 -3.02
CA SER A 215 7.84 32.15 -2.46
C SER A 215 9.27 31.63 -2.46
N ASP A 216 9.48 30.42 -1.96
CA ASP A 216 10.75 29.71 -1.88
C ASP A 216 10.60 28.26 -2.34
N PRO A 217 11.05 27.90 -3.55
CA PRO A 217 10.97 26.54 -4.06
C PRO A 217 11.76 25.49 -3.25
N GLU A 218 12.71 25.91 -2.42
CA GLU A 218 13.52 25.02 -1.58
C GLU A 218 12.99 24.88 -0.13
N CYS A 219 11.82 25.45 0.18
CA CYS A 219 11.20 25.36 1.50
C CYS A 219 11.03 23.90 1.99
N ASP A 220 11.02 23.70 3.31
CA ASP A 220 10.71 22.38 3.91
C ASP A 220 9.21 22.11 3.84
N LEU A 221 8.79 21.27 2.89
CA LEU A 221 7.39 20.92 2.66
C LEU A 221 6.75 20.23 3.87
N LEU A 222 7.53 19.49 4.67
CA LEU A 222 7.04 18.78 5.84
C LEU A 222 6.68 19.71 7.00
N SER A 223 7.20 20.94 7.00
CA SER A 223 6.89 21.95 8.02
C SER A 223 5.42 22.41 7.98
N THR A 224 4.84 22.48 6.79
CA THR A 224 3.46 22.97 6.57
C THR A 224 2.48 21.86 6.20
N MET A 225 2.97 20.73 5.70
CA MET A 225 2.20 19.54 5.32
C MET A 225 2.92 18.30 5.85
N PRO A 226 2.78 17.96 7.15
CA PRO A 226 3.60 16.93 7.78
C PRO A 226 3.30 15.51 7.30
N ALA A 227 2.05 15.22 6.94
CA ALA A 227 1.63 13.87 6.57
C ALA A 227 0.32 13.89 5.75
N PRO A 228 -0.04 12.80 5.07
CA PRO A 228 -1.35 12.61 4.47
C PRO A 228 -2.52 12.80 5.44
N ASP A 229 -3.71 13.08 4.90
CA ASP A 229 -4.95 13.20 5.65
C ASP A 229 -6.07 12.43 4.93
N PHE A 230 -6.84 11.64 5.65
CA PHE A 230 -7.85 10.76 5.08
C PHE A 230 -9.24 11.05 5.62
N SER A 231 -10.24 10.83 4.77
CA SER A 231 -11.65 11.03 5.11
C SER A 231 -12.15 10.10 6.23
N THR A 232 -11.57 8.91 6.38
CA THR A 232 -11.88 7.95 7.43
C THR A 232 -11.20 8.23 8.77
N GLY A 233 -10.31 9.23 8.84
CA GLY A 233 -9.52 9.54 10.04
C GLY A 233 -8.40 8.53 10.28
N GLY A 234 -8.34 8.01 11.50
CA GLY A 234 -7.25 7.13 11.95
C GLY A 234 -5.99 7.89 12.37
N GLU A 235 -4.88 7.17 12.53
CA GLU A 235 -3.59 7.73 12.93
C GLU A 235 -2.48 7.20 12.03
N ILE A 236 -1.66 8.10 11.50
CA ILE A 236 -0.45 7.74 10.75
C ILE A 236 0.67 7.44 11.75
N VAL A 237 1.30 6.28 11.61
CA VAL A 237 2.56 5.97 12.28
C VAL A 237 3.66 6.71 11.53
N TYR A 238 4.10 7.83 12.09
CA TYR A 238 4.97 8.77 11.42
C TYR A 238 6.44 8.40 11.59
N ASP A 239 7.09 8.18 10.47
CA ASP A 239 8.55 8.13 10.32
C ASP A 239 8.97 9.25 9.37
N ARG A 240 9.82 10.18 9.86
CA ARG A 240 10.25 11.33 9.06
C ARG A 240 11.04 10.93 7.82
N ALA A 241 11.92 9.93 7.93
CA ALA A 241 12.75 9.50 6.81
C ALA A 241 11.92 8.84 5.69
N GLU A 242 10.94 8.00 6.06
CA GLU A 242 9.99 7.43 5.09
C GLU A 242 9.15 8.52 4.43
N MET A 243 8.67 9.50 5.20
CA MET A 243 7.86 10.60 4.67
C MET A 243 8.68 11.49 3.73
N GLU A 244 9.92 11.84 4.08
CA GLU A 244 10.85 12.57 3.21
C GLU A 244 11.10 11.81 1.89
N ASN A 245 11.27 10.50 1.95
CA ASN A 245 11.43 9.67 0.76
C ASN A 245 10.19 9.74 -0.15
N ILE A 246 8.98 9.64 0.41
CA ILE A 246 7.74 9.75 -0.36
C ILE A 246 7.61 11.14 -1.00
N TYR A 247 7.92 12.22 -0.26
CA TYR A 247 7.85 13.59 -0.77
C TYR A 247 8.86 13.88 -1.88
N ASN A 248 10.02 13.25 -1.82
CA ASN A 248 11.07 13.42 -2.82
C ASN A 248 10.86 12.55 -4.06
N THR A 249 10.38 11.33 -3.90
CA THR A 249 10.33 10.32 -4.99
C THR A 249 8.94 9.99 -5.50
N GLY A 250 7.89 10.31 -4.74
CA GLY A 250 6.52 9.85 -4.99
C GLY A 250 6.31 8.36 -4.72
N ARG A 251 7.28 7.67 -4.12
CA ARG A 251 7.24 6.23 -3.81
C ARG A 251 7.60 5.96 -2.37
N GLY A 252 6.99 4.95 -1.81
CA GLY A 252 7.21 4.50 -0.43
C GLY A 252 5.95 3.93 0.17
N SER A 253 5.93 3.76 1.47
CA SER A 253 4.73 3.32 2.19
C SER A 253 4.77 3.83 3.61
N PHE A 254 3.62 4.05 4.20
CA PHE A 254 3.47 4.40 5.61
C PHE A 254 2.32 3.61 6.22
N LYS A 255 2.36 3.43 7.53
CA LYS A 255 1.32 2.70 8.26
C LYS A 255 0.23 3.65 8.75
N ILE A 256 -1.03 3.19 8.67
CA ILE A 256 -2.20 3.85 9.24
C ILE A 256 -2.82 2.88 10.22
N ARG A 257 -3.17 3.35 11.43
CA ARG A 257 -3.87 2.56 12.43
C ARG A 257 -5.21 3.17 12.80
N ALA A 258 -6.11 2.32 13.28
CA ALA A 258 -7.42 2.69 13.77
C ALA A 258 -7.32 3.54 15.04
N ARG A 259 -8.31 4.41 15.27
CA ARG A 259 -8.52 5.08 16.56
C ARG A 259 -9.55 4.36 17.37
N TRP A 260 -9.28 4.23 18.65
CA TRP A 260 -10.09 3.49 19.58
C TRP A 260 -10.11 4.15 20.97
N ARG A 261 -11.05 3.73 21.78
CA ARG A 261 -11.12 4.08 23.19
C ARG A 261 -11.65 2.91 24.02
N TYR A 262 -11.25 2.83 25.28
CA TYR A 262 -11.76 1.85 26.21
C TYR A 262 -12.88 2.45 27.05
N VAL A 263 -14.05 1.81 27.05
CA VAL A 263 -15.23 2.17 27.85
C VAL A 263 -15.27 1.26 29.06
N GLN A 264 -14.67 1.71 30.15
CA GLN A 264 -14.47 0.91 31.36
C GLN A 264 -15.79 0.39 31.98
N LYS A 265 -16.88 1.18 31.95
CA LYS A 265 -18.18 0.80 32.51
C LYS A 265 -18.79 -0.44 31.86
N GLU A 266 -18.61 -0.58 30.58
CA GLU A 266 -19.16 -1.64 29.74
C GLU A 266 -18.13 -2.74 29.44
N ASN A 267 -16.86 -2.51 29.79
CA ASN A 267 -15.72 -3.39 29.50
C ASN A 267 -15.58 -3.68 27.99
N ILE A 268 -15.73 -2.63 27.16
CA ILE A 268 -15.66 -2.71 25.71
C ILE A 268 -14.58 -1.79 25.15
N ILE A 269 -13.98 -2.20 24.04
CA ILE A 269 -13.19 -1.33 23.17
C ILE A 269 -14.10 -0.84 22.06
N GLU A 270 -14.22 0.48 21.91
CA GLU A 270 -14.89 1.12 20.79
C GLU A 270 -13.85 1.61 19.78
N ILE A 271 -13.92 1.13 18.53
CA ILE A 271 -13.16 1.63 17.41
C ILE A 271 -14.08 2.57 16.63
N TYR A 272 -13.68 3.85 16.49
CA TYR A 272 -14.49 4.90 15.86
C TYR A 272 -13.89 5.50 14.60
N GLU A 273 -12.64 5.16 14.26
CA GLU A 273 -11.97 5.48 12.99
C GLU A 273 -11.12 4.29 12.57
N ILE A 274 -11.11 3.97 11.28
CA ILE A 274 -10.35 2.85 10.71
C ILE A 274 -9.44 3.31 9.56
N PRO A 275 -8.39 2.55 9.22
CA PRO A 275 -7.55 2.85 8.07
C PRO A 275 -8.36 2.97 6.77
N TYR A 276 -7.99 3.92 5.93
CA TYR A 276 -8.63 4.14 4.63
C TYR A 276 -8.54 2.93 3.68
N THR A 277 -7.62 2.01 3.94
CA THR A 277 -7.33 0.83 3.12
C THR A 277 -8.24 -0.36 3.39
N THR A 278 -9.09 -0.30 4.42
CA THR A 278 -9.90 -1.44 4.88
C THR A 278 -11.37 -1.09 5.09
N THR A 279 -12.18 -2.10 5.39
CA THR A 279 -13.60 -1.95 5.71
C THR A 279 -13.94 -2.58 7.06
N THR A 280 -15.08 -2.19 7.66
CA THR A 280 -15.55 -2.72 8.93
C THR A 280 -15.69 -4.23 8.89
N GLU A 281 -16.27 -4.77 7.81
CA GLU A 281 -16.50 -6.21 7.66
C GLU A 281 -15.17 -6.98 7.53
N ALA A 282 -14.18 -6.43 6.82
CA ALA A 282 -12.87 -7.08 6.70
C ALA A 282 -12.16 -7.21 8.06
N ILE A 283 -12.34 -6.21 8.93
CA ILE A 283 -11.81 -6.23 10.29
C ILE A 283 -12.56 -7.29 11.14
N VAL A 284 -13.90 -7.28 11.10
CA VAL A 284 -14.74 -8.23 11.85
C VAL A 284 -14.45 -9.67 11.40
N ASP A 285 -14.40 -9.92 10.09
CA ASP A 285 -14.10 -11.24 9.52
C ASP A 285 -12.72 -11.73 10.01
N LYS A 286 -11.71 -10.86 10.00
CA LYS A 286 -10.35 -11.20 10.43
C LYS A 286 -10.26 -11.48 11.93
N VAL A 287 -10.92 -10.69 12.75
CA VAL A 287 -10.99 -10.95 14.21
C VAL A 287 -11.71 -12.27 14.49
N ALA A 288 -12.81 -12.57 13.81
CA ALA A 288 -13.52 -13.83 13.94
C ALA A 288 -12.66 -15.04 13.55
N GLU A 289 -11.88 -14.93 12.47
CA GLU A 289 -10.90 -15.94 12.07
C GLU A 289 -9.86 -16.19 13.18
N LEU A 290 -9.32 -15.13 13.77
CA LEU A 290 -8.31 -15.22 14.85
C LEU A 290 -8.88 -15.84 16.13
N ILE A 291 -10.15 -15.56 16.46
CA ILE A 291 -10.84 -16.17 17.59
C ILE A 291 -11.02 -17.68 17.34
N LYS A 292 -11.50 -18.07 16.15
CA LYS A 292 -11.65 -19.48 15.76
C LYS A 292 -10.32 -20.22 15.76
N ALA A 293 -9.24 -19.57 15.34
CA ALA A 293 -7.88 -20.12 15.38
C ALA A 293 -7.25 -20.17 16.79
N GLY A 294 -7.97 -19.67 17.83
CA GLY A 294 -7.49 -19.61 19.20
C GLY A 294 -6.36 -18.62 19.46
N LYS A 295 -6.06 -17.76 18.49
CA LYS A 295 -5.00 -16.75 18.59
C LYS A 295 -5.42 -15.53 19.40
N VAL A 296 -6.71 -15.18 19.40
CA VAL A 296 -7.31 -14.10 20.20
C VAL A 296 -8.38 -14.72 21.07
N ARG A 297 -8.09 -14.87 22.36
CA ARG A 297 -8.99 -15.49 23.35
C ARG A 297 -9.64 -14.49 24.29
N GLU A 298 -9.12 -13.27 24.26
CA GLU A 298 -9.48 -12.15 25.15
C GLU A 298 -10.82 -11.51 24.78
N VAL A 299 -11.25 -11.68 23.55
CA VAL A 299 -12.51 -11.15 22.99
C VAL A 299 -13.65 -12.11 23.33
N ASN A 300 -14.78 -11.56 23.78
CA ASN A 300 -16.03 -12.28 24.01
C ASN A 300 -16.95 -12.18 22.80
N ASP A 301 -17.15 -10.95 22.29
CA ASP A 301 -17.98 -10.66 21.11
C ASP A 301 -17.47 -9.43 20.36
N MET A 302 -17.84 -9.29 19.10
CA MET A 302 -17.55 -8.11 18.29
C MET A 302 -18.75 -7.74 17.44
N ARG A 303 -19.18 -6.47 17.52
CA ARG A 303 -20.37 -5.97 16.83
C ARG A 303 -20.06 -4.71 16.05
N ASP A 304 -20.69 -4.56 14.89
CA ASP A 304 -20.77 -3.28 14.17
C ASP A 304 -22.02 -2.52 14.67
N GLU A 305 -21.78 -1.42 15.37
CA GLU A 305 -22.80 -0.51 15.90
C GLU A 305 -22.79 0.83 15.15
N THR A 306 -22.28 0.84 13.93
CA THR A 306 -22.22 2.01 13.07
C THR A 306 -23.61 2.54 12.76
N ASP A 307 -23.83 3.84 13.02
CA ASP A 307 -25.08 4.52 12.81
C ASP A 307 -24.90 5.89 12.13
N LEU A 308 -25.92 6.75 12.18
CA LEU A 308 -25.87 8.11 11.62
C LEU A 308 -24.86 9.04 12.31
N SER A 309 -24.44 8.71 13.54
CA SER A 309 -23.44 9.49 14.28
C SER A 309 -22.01 9.18 13.86
N GLY A 310 -21.77 8.06 13.21
CA GLY A 310 -20.48 7.66 12.71
C GLY A 310 -20.17 6.17 12.84
N LEU A 311 -18.95 5.80 12.48
CA LEU A 311 -18.42 4.45 12.58
C LEU A 311 -18.24 4.07 14.07
N LYS A 312 -18.71 2.88 14.44
CA LYS A 312 -18.53 2.30 15.76
C LYS A 312 -18.46 0.78 15.69
N LEU A 313 -17.26 0.22 15.87
CA LEU A 313 -17.07 -1.20 16.11
C LEU A 313 -16.86 -1.42 17.61
N ALA A 314 -17.70 -2.22 18.23
CA ALA A 314 -17.63 -2.55 19.64
C ALA A 314 -17.04 -3.96 19.85
N ILE A 315 -15.98 -4.06 20.66
CA ILE A 315 -15.33 -5.32 21.03
C ILE A 315 -15.55 -5.56 22.50
N ASP A 316 -16.34 -6.57 22.86
CA ASP A 316 -16.58 -6.97 24.23
C ASP A 316 -15.40 -7.78 24.78
N LEU A 317 -14.86 -7.35 25.91
CA LEU A 317 -13.70 -7.98 26.52
C LEU A 317 -14.10 -9.00 27.58
N LYS A 318 -13.30 -10.07 27.72
CA LYS A 318 -13.38 -10.95 28.87
C LYS A 318 -12.82 -10.24 30.11
N ARG A 319 -13.32 -10.64 31.28
CA ARG A 319 -12.85 -10.08 32.55
C ARG A 319 -11.36 -10.29 32.74
N GLY A 320 -10.64 -9.23 33.14
CA GLY A 320 -9.20 -9.27 33.38
C GLY A 320 -8.34 -9.10 32.14
N THR A 321 -8.94 -8.81 30.98
CA THR A 321 -8.20 -8.46 29.76
C THR A 321 -7.63 -7.06 29.87
N ASP A 322 -6.37 -6.90 29.50
CA ASP A 322 -5.70 -5.60 29.31
C ASP A 322 -6.04 -5.06 27.92
N PRO A 323 -6.78 -3.93 27.80
CA PRO A 323 -7.21 -3.39 26.54
C PRO A 323 -6.05 -2.93 25.64
N GLU A 324 -4.99 -2.35 26.22
CA GLU A 324 -3.84 -1.84 25.47
C GLU A 324 -3.08 -2.99 24.80
N LYS A 325 -2.78 -4.04 25.57
CA LYS A 325 -2.10 -5.25 25.04
C LYS A 325 -2.93 -5.95 23.97
N LEU A 326 -4.23 -6.02 24.15
CA LEU A 326 -5.12 -6.60 23.14
C LEU A 326 -5.09 -5.76 21.86
N MET A 327 -5.16 -4.44 21.97
CA MET A 327 -5.11 -3.57 20.78
C MET A 327 -3.78 -3.65 20.06
N GLN A 328 -2.64 -3.69 20.76
CA GLN A 328 -1.33 -3.92 20.14
C GLN A 328 -1.30 -5.25 19.36
N LYS A 329 -1.88 -6.30 19.94
CA LYS A 329 -2.03 -7.60 19.28
C LYS A 329 -2.92 -7.54 18.04
N LEU A 330 -4.06 -6.85 18.12
CA LEU A 330 -4.98 -6.67 17.00
C LEU A 330 -4.39 -5.81 15.89
N PHE A 331 -3.64 -4.75 16.21
CA PHE A 331 -2.92 -3.95 15.23
C PHE A 331 -1.93 -4.79 14.41
N LYS A 332 -1.28 -5.79 15.02
CA LYS A 332 -0.33 -6.65 14.31
C LYS A 332 -1.01 -7.72 13.46
N LEU A 333 -2.17 -8.23 13.88
CA LEU A 333 -2.80 -9.41 13.29
C LEU A 333 -3.98 -9.11 12.38
N THR A 334 -4.46 -7.87 12.36
CA THR A 334 -5.69 -7.47 11.65
C THR A 334 -5.47 -6.19 10.84
N PRO A 335 -6.37 -5.86 9.90
CA PRO A 335 -6.32 -4.59 9.15
C PRO A 335 -6.63 -3.34 9.99
N LEU A 336 -6.73 -3.43 11.34
CA LEU A 336 -6.80 -2.26 12.22
C LEU A 336 -5.53 -1.40 12.16
N MET A 337 -4.41 -1.96 11.74
CA MET A 337 -3.23 -1.24 11.26
C MET A 337 -2.83 -1.83 9.93
N ASP A 338 -2.73 -0.98 8.92
CA ASP A 338 -2.43 -1.39 7.56
C ASP A 338 -1.44 -0.42 6.91
N SER A 339 -0.80 -0.85 5.84
CA SER A 339 0.19 -0.06 5.09
C SER A 339 -0.45 0.56 3.85
N PHE A 340 -0.30 1.87 3.69
CA PHE A 340 -0.66 2.58 2.46
C PHE A 340 0.57 2.70 1.56
N PRO A 341 0.63 1.97 0.43
CA PRO A 341 1.71 2.13 -0.54
C PRO A 341 1.48 3.39 -1.38
N CYS A 342 2.52 4.21 -1.55
CA CYS A 342 2.51 5.40 -2.39
C CYS A 342 3.17 5.13 -3.74
N ASN A 343 2.51 5.58 -4.81
CA ASN A 343 3.04 5.64 -6.16
C ASN A 343 2.38 6.80 -6.89
N PHE A 344 2.97 8.00 -6.80
CA PHE A 344 2.42 9.25 -7.32
C PHE A 344 2.65 9.35 -8.83
N ASN A 345 2.00 8.45 -9.56
CA ASN A 345 2.04 8.42 -11.01
C ASN A 345 0.93 9.32 -11.56
N ILE A 346 1.30 10.35 -12.29
CA ILE A 346 0.44 11.41 -12.78
C ILE A 346 0.72 11.62 -14.26
N LEU A 347 -0.29 11.96 -15.05
CA LEU A 347 -0.11 12.35 -16.44
C LEU A 347 0.30 13.82 -16.53
N VAL A 348 1.41 14.07 -17.21
CA VAL A 348 1.88 15.41 -17.58
C VAL A 348 1.96 15.47 -19.09
N ALA A 349 1.12 16.29 -19.71
CA ALA A 349 1.00 16.37 -21.17
C ALA A 349 0.81 14.98 -21.83
N GLY A 350 -0.05 14.12 -21.24
CA GLY A 350 -0.36 12.78 -21.73
C GLY A 350 0.71 11.71 -21.44
N ASN A 351 1.81 12.05 -20.76
CA ASN A 351 2.86 11.10 -20.41
C ASN A 351 2.79 10.74 -18.92
N PRO A 352 2.74 9.45 -18.55
CA PRO A 352 2.77 9.04 -17.15
C PRO A 352 4.16 9.26 -16.55
N LYS A 353 4.21 9.97 -15.42
CA LYS A 353 5.44 10.27 -14.69
C LYS A 353 5.20 10.08 -13.19
N VAL A 354 6.09 9.35 -12.53
CA VAL A 354 6.10 9.27 -11.06
C VAL A 354 6.87 10.46 -10.53
N MET A 355 6.23 11.26 -9.68
CA MET A 355 6.76 12.55 -9.22
C MET A 355 6.67 12.68 -7.72
N GLY A 356 7.68 13.28 -7.09
CA GLY A 356 7.60 13.74 -5.71
C GLY A 356 6.67 14.93 -5.54
N VAL A 357 6.32 15.25 -4.29
CA VAL A 357 5.41 16.37 -3.98
C VAL A 357 5.95 17.70 -4.53
N ARG A 358 7.25 17.95 -4.42
CA ARG A 358 7.89 19.17 -4.94
C ARG A 358 7.76 19.29 -6.46
N GLU A 359 7.96 18.19 -7.19
CA GLU A 359 7.78 18.17 -8.65
C GLU A 359 6.32 18.41 -9.03
N ILE A 360 5.36 17.81 -8.31
CA ILE A 360 3.92 18.01 -8.52
C ILE A 360 3.55 19.48 -8.31
N LEU A 361 4.04 20.12 -7.25
CA LEU A 361 3.82 21.53 -7.00
C LEU A 361 4.43 22.42 -8.09
N SER A 362 5.59 22.03 -8.63
CA SER A 362 6.23 22.72 -9.75
C SER A 362 5.37 22.69 -11.02
N GLU A 363 4.94 21.48 -11.42
CA GLU A 363 4.11 21.26 -12.60
C GLU A 363 2.74 21.93 -12.46
N TRP A 364 2.08 21.78 -11.31
CA TRP A 364 0.80 22.45 -11.06
C TRP A 364 0.95 23.97 -11.08
N SER A 365 2.01 24.52 -10.46
CA SER A 365 2.24 25.96 -10.44
C SER A 365 2.50 26.53 -11.84
N ALA A 366 3.26 25.80 -12.67
CA ALA A 366 3.50 26.19 -14.05
C ALA A 366 2.19 26.20 -14.86
N TRP A 367 1.39 25.14 -14.73
CA TRP A 367 0.09 25.03 -15.37
C TRP A 367 -0.90 26.09 -14.87
N ARG A 368 -1.00 26.33 -13.55
CA ARG A 368 -1.88 27.36 -12.99
C ARG A 368 -1.47 28.78 -13.43
N MET A 369 -0.17 29.07 -13.51
CA MET A 369 0.31 30.33 -14.05
C MET A 369 -0.16 30.56 -15.49
N GLU A 370 -0.18 29.53 -16.31
CA GLU A 370 -0.71 29.63 -17.67
C GLU A 370 -2.22 29.85 -17.70
N CYS A 371 -3.00 29.17 -16.85
CA CYS A 371 -4.42 29.41 -16.70
C CYS A 371 -4.70 30.88 -16.32
N VAL A 372 -3.99 31.39 -15.31
CA VAL A 372 -4.16 32.83 -14.88
C VAL A 372 -3.74 33.77 -15.99
N ARG A 373 -2.66 33.50 -16.73
CA ARG A 373 -2.20 34.28 -17.85
C ARG A 373 -3.25 34.36 -18.97
N ARG A 374 -3.83 33.19 -19.34
CA ARG A 374 -4.90 33.12 -20.35
C ARG A 374 -6.15 33.88 -19.89
N ARG A 375 -6.56 33.76 -18.62
CA ARG A 375 -7.65 34.53 -18.05
C ARG A 375 -7.40 36.05 -18.15
N VAL A 376 -6.23 36.49 -17.70
CA VAL A 376 -5.87 37.93 -17.78
C VAL A 376 -5.84 38.41 -19.22
N TYR A 377 -5.36 37.58 -20.15
CA TYR A 377 -5.39 37.92 -21.58
C TYR A 377 -6.81 38.00 -22.12
N PHE A 378 -7.69 37.08 -21.74
CA PHE A 378 -9.10 37.14 -22.12
C PHE A 378 -9.78 38.41 -21.62
N ASP A 379 -9.58 38.75 -20.34
CA ASP A 379 -10.13 39.98 -19.75
C ASP A 379 -9.56 41.21 -20.42
N LEU A 380 -8.27 41.24 -20.74
CA LEU A 380 -7.61 42.29 -21.48
C LEU A 380 -8.22 42.46 -22.88
N SER A 381 -8.42 41.37 -23.62
CA SER A 381 -9.03 41.39 -24.95
C SER A 381 -10.44 41.99 -24.89
N LYS A 382 -11.28 41.47 -23.96
CA LYS A 382 -12.65 41.96 -23.75
C LYS A 382 -12.71 43.48 -23.41
N LYS A 383 -11.78 43.94 -22.56
CA LYS A 383 -11.69 45.34 -22.19
C LYS A 383 -11.18 46.19 -23.36
N LYS A 384 -10.23 45.70 -24.14
CA LYS A 384 -9.76 46.39 -25.36
C LYS A 384 -10.86 46.51 -26.42
N ASP A 385 -11.63 45.44 -26.65
CA ASP A 385 -12.76 45.44 -27.57
C ASP A 385 -13.81 46.50 -27.12
N LYS A 386 -14.11 46.53 -25.80
CA LYS A 386 -15.03 47.50 -25.25
C LYS A 386 -14.50 48.94 -25.35
N LEU A 387 -13.22 49.16 -25.04
CA LEU A 387 -12.56 50.44 -25.18
C LEU A 387 -12.59 50.93 -26.64
N HIS A 388 -12.33 50.02 -27.58
CA HIS A 388 -12.38 50.29 -29.00
C HIS A 388 -13.75 50.83 -29.45
N LEU A 389 -14.84 50.18 -29.00
CA LEU A 389 -16.22 50.65 -29.25
C LEU A 389 -16.47 51.99 -28.64
N LEU A 390 -16.05 52.23 -27.37
CA LEU A 390 -16.26 53.51 -26.69
C LEU A 390 -15.47 54.65 -27.33
N LYS A 391 -14.25 54.41 -27.84
CA LYS A 391 -13.48 55.42 -28.60
C LYS A 391 -14.14 55.80 -29.92
N GLY A 392 -14.81 54.87 -30.59
CA GLY A 392 -15.66 55.18 -31.75
C GLY A 392 -16.84 56.07 -31.39
N LEU A 393 -17.50 55.72 -30.27
CA LEU A 393 -18.62 56.54 -29.76
C LEU A 393 -18.17 57.95 -29.34
N GLU A 394 -17.02 58.10 -28.68
CA GLU A 394 -16.47 59.40 -28.28
C GLU A 394 -16.31 60.33 -29.48
N LYS A 395 -15.77 59.85 -30.62
CA LYS A 395 -15.63 60.63 -31.84
C LYS A 395 -16.98 61.19 -32.36
N ILE A 396 -18.03 60.37 -32.23
CA ILE A 396 -19.38 60.76 -32.66
C ILE A 396 -20.05 61.70 -31.66
N LEU A 397 -19.82 61.54 -30.38
CA LEU A 397 -20.36 62.41 -29.33
C LEU A 397 -19.80 63.80 -29.39
N LEU A 398 -18.62 64.00 -30.02
CA LEU A 398 -18.12 65.40 -30.34
C LEU A 398 -18.92 66.10 -31.36
N ASP A 399 -19.66 65.43 -32.26
CA ASP A 399 -20.53 66.03 -33.28
C ASP A 399 -21.75 65.14 -33.56
N ILE A 400 -22.67 65.11 -32.60
CA ILE A 400 -23.88 64.27 -32.65
C ILE A 400 -24.81 64.70 -33.78
N ASP A 401 -24.94 66.01 -34.02
CA ASP A 401 -25.84 66.54 -35.06
C ASP A 401 -25.41 66.03 -36.44
N LYS A 402 -24.11 65.95 -36.69
CA LYS A 402 -23.55 65.39 -37.90
C LYS A 402 -23.89 63.90 -38.04
N ALA A 403 -23.80 63.10 -36.94
CA ALA A 403 -24.14 61.68 -36.96
C ALA A 403 -25.63 61.49 -37.30
N ILE A 404 -26.53 62.28 -36.64
CA ILE A 404 -27.94 62.20 -36.90
C ILE A 404 -28.24 62.64 -38.35
N ALA A 405 -27.56 63.63 -38.87
CA ALA A 405 -27.72 64.08 -40.23
C ALA A 405 -27.29 63.04 -41.26
N ILE A 406 -26.20 62.39 -41.03
CA ILE A 406 -25.70 61.21 -41.87
C ILE A 406 -26.76 60.16 -41.90
N ILE A 407 -27.22 59.65 -40.75
CA ILE A 407 -28.21 58.59 -40.66
C ILE A 407 -29.52 58.99 -41.34
N ARG A 408 -30.02 60.21 -41.11
CA ARG A 408 -31.27 60.67 -41.64
C ARG A 408 -31.27 60.93 -43.16
N ASN A 409 -30.12 61.34 -43.71
CA ASN A 409 -29.96 61.61 -45.11
C ASN A 409 -29.52 60.42 -45.97
N THR A 410 -29.25 59.23 -45.34
CA THR A 410 -28.94 58.02 -46.05
C THR A 410 -30.21 57.34 -46.51
N GLU A 411 -30.30 57.07 -47.82
CA GLU A 411 -31.50 56.50 -48.45
C GLU A 411 -31.63 54.96 -48.17
N LEU A 412 -30.51 54.21 -48.15
CA LEU A 412 -30.52 52.76 -47.96
C LEU A 412 -29.93 52.40 -46.59
N GLU A 413 -30.60 51.52 -45.85
CA GLU A 413 -30.16 51.04 -44.54
C GLU A 413 -28.71 50.44 -44.60
N ALA A 414 -28.37 49.71 -45.66
CA ALA A 414 -27.04 49.11 -45.86
C ALA A 414 -25.91 50.14 -46.02
N GLU A 415 -26.22 51.38 -46.35
CA GLU A 415 -25.26 52.48 -46.53
C GLU A 415 -25.00 53.28 -45.24
N VAL A 416 -25.81 53.11 -44.20
CA VAL A 416 -25.70 53.91 -42.96
C VAL A 416 -24.33 53.65 -42.31
N VAL A 417 -23.90 52.41 -42.21
CA VAL A 417 -22.62 52.04 -41.63
C VAL A 417 -21.43 52.54 -42.44
N PRO A 418 -21.33 52.33 -43.76
CA PRO A 418 -20.30 52.96 -44.61
C PRO A 418 -20.24 54.50 -44.52
N ASN A 419 -21.40 55.19 -44.49
CA ASN A 419 -21.48 56.67 -44.42
C ASN A 419 -20.97 57.16 -43.04
N LEU A 420 -21.30 56.49 -41.94
CA LEU A 420 -20.75 56.80 -40.62
C LEU A 420 -19.23 56.59 -40.58
N MET A 421 -18.73 55.47 -41.16
CA MET A 421 -17.32 55.26 -41.28
C MET A 421 -16.56 56.38 -41.98
N MET A 422 -17.05 56.82 -43.12
CA MET A 422 -16.46 57.94 -43.88
C MET A 422 -16.57 59.22 -43.14
N GLY A 423 -17.73 59.50 -42.52
CA GLY A 423 -18.01 60.78 -41.87
C GLY A 423 -17.19 61.09 -40.62
N PHE A 424 -16.83 60.03 -39.87
CA PHE A 424 -16.12 60.11 -38.57
C PHE A 424 -14.76 59.50 -38.57
N GLY A 425 -14.33 58.79 -39.63
CA GLY A 425 -13.08 58.08 -39.65
C GLY A 425 -12.99 56.92 -38.59
N ILE A 426 -14.09 56.16 -38.50
CA ILE A 426 -14.24 55.02 -37.61
C ILE A 426 -14.33 53.75 -38.43
N ASP A 427 -14.03 52.61 -37.81
CA ASP A 427 -14.15 51.33 -38.48
C ASP A 427 -15.59 50.79 -38.47
N LYS A 428 -15.80 49.68 -39.18
CA LYS A 428 -17.10 49.04 -39.34
C LYS A 428 -17.74 48.65 -38.00
N VAL A 429 -16.95 48.03 -37.07
CA VAL A 429 -17.45 47.55 -35.78
C VAL A 429 -17.91 48.71 -34.90
N GLN A 430 -17.13 49.82 -34.91
CA GLN A 430 -17.49 51.06 -34.21
C GLN A 430 -18.74 51.72 -34.82
N ALA A 431 -18.85 51.76 -36.14
CA ALA A 431 -19.99 52.35 -36.85
C ALA A 431 -21.28 51.54 -36.60
N GLU A 432 -21.23 50.19 -36.66
CA GLU A 432 -22.35 49.31 -36.30
C GLU A 432 -22.81 49.55 -34.85
N TYR A 433 -21.89 49.55 -33.89
CA TYR A 433 -22.20 49.85 -32.48
C TYR A 433 -22.92 51.16 -32.28
N VAL A 434 -22.49 52.20 -33.00
CA VAL A 434 -23.09 53.54 -32.91
C VAL A 434 -24.45 53.55 -33.56
N ALA A 435 -24.63 52.94 -34.74
CA ALA A 435 -25.92 52.87 -35.42
C ALA A 435 -27.04 52.25 -34.58
N GLU A 436 -26.65 51.30 -33.69
CA GLU A 436 -27.55 50.59 -32.78
C GLU A 436 -27.87 51.36 -31.48
N ILE A 437 -27.28 52.52 -31.26
CA ILE A 437 -27.51 53.31 -30.02
C ILE A 437 -28.96 53.83 -29.98
N LYS A 438 -29.63 53.52 -28.87
CA LYS A 438 -30.99 54.04 -28.63
C LYS A 438 -30.96 55.59 -28.46
N LEU A 439 -31.82 56.28 -29.14
CA LEU A 439 -31.91 57.76 -29.07
C LEU A 439 -31.93 58.35 -27.65
N ARG A 440 -32.58 57.67 -26.70
CA ARG A 440 -32.59 58.06 -25.27
C ARG A 440 -31.21 58.09 -24.62
N ASN A 441 -30.21 57.35 -25.18
CA ASN A 441 -28.87 57.33 -24.69
C ASN A 441 -27.94 58.41 -25.24
N ILE A 442 -28.47 59.32 -26.06
CA ILE A 442 -27.73 60.46 -26.64
C ILE A 442 -27.92 61.68 -25.75
N ASN A 443 -27.88 61.53 -24.44
CA ASN A 443 -27.99 62.66 -23.52
C ASN A 443 -26.63 62.94 -22.84
N ARG A 444 -26.51 64.20 -22.31
CA ARG A 444 -25.26 64.65 -21.68
C ARG A 444 -24.80 63.79 -20.53
N GLU A 445 -25.71 63.25 -19.73
CA GLU A 445 -25.40 62.40 -18.61
C GLU A 445 -24.77 61.02 -19.09
N TYR A 446 -25.36 60.43 -20.11
CA TYR A 446 -24.85 59.18 -20.71
C TYR A 446 -23.46 59.40 -21.31
N ILE A 447 -23.23 60.54 -21.98
CA ILE A 447 -21.92 60.86 -22.55
C ILE A 447 -20.86 61.01 -21.48
N LEU A 448 -21.11 61.78 -20.42
CA LEU A 448 -20.15 61.90 -19.30
C LEU A 448 -19.85 60.61 -18.63
N LYS A 449 -20.85 59.76 -18.45
CA LYS A 449 -20.67 58.42 -17.90
C LYS A 449 -19.78 57.54 -18.78
N ARG A 450 -19.92 57.63 -20.11
CA ARG A 450 -19.09 56.86 -21.04
C ARG A 450 -17.64 57.34 -21.11
N VAL A 451 -17.41 58.63 -21.02
CA VAL A 451 -16.05 59.19 -20.93
C VAL A 451 -15.36 58.75 -19.67
N SER A 452 -16.03 58.82 -18.50
CA SER A 452 -15.48 58.28 -17.26
C SER A 452 -15.19 56.77 -17.33
N GLU A 453 -16.10 56.00 -17.96
CA GLU A 453 -15.90 54.57 -18.18
C GLU A 453 -14.69 54.27 -19.09
N THR A 454 -14.40 55.13 -20.05
CA THR A 454 -13.22 55.02 -20.94
C THR A 454 -11.92 55.19 -20.16
N GLU A 455 -11.82 56.17 -19.29
CA GLU A 455 -10.65 56.41 -18.43
C GLU A 455 -10.40 55.23 -17.45
N GLU A 456 -11.48 54.73 -16.86
CA GLU A 456 -11.40 53.53 -15.98
C GLU A 456 -10.94 52.30 -16.73
N LEU A 457 -11.42 52.08 -17.96
CA LEU A 457 -11.01 50.98 -18.81
C LEU A 457 -9.54 51.09 -19.24
N GLU A 458 -9.06 52.29 -19.59
CA GLU A 458 -7.67 52.52 -19.95
C GLU A 458 -6.72 52.14 -18.79
N LYS A 459 -7.01 52.59 -17.57
CA LYS A 459 -6.25 52.21 -16.39
C LYS A 459 -6.28 50.67 -16.14
N ALA A 460 -7.48 50.10 -16.24
CA ALA A 460 -7.62 48.63 -16.05
C ALA A 460 -6.87 47.83 -17.13
N ILE A 461 -6.79 48.31 -18.36
CA ILE A 461 -6.03 47.72 -19.45
C ILE A 461 -4.53 47.80 -19.15
N GLU A 462 -4.03 48.96 -18.70
CA GLU A 462 -2.63 49.13 -18.33
C GLU A 462 -2.22 48.19 -17.18
N GLU A 463 -3.06 48.07 -16.16
CA GLU A 463 -2.83 47.12 -15.03
C GLU A 463 -2.78 45.67 -15.50
N LEU A 464 -3.66 45.25 -16.42
CA LEU A 464 -3.68 43.90 -16.98
C LEU A 464 -2.45 43.64 -17.87
N GLU A 465 -2.03 44.62 -18.70
CA GLU A 465 -0.82 44.53 -19.51
C GLU A 465 0.45 44.41 -18.65
N GLU A 466 0.54 45.20 -17.58
CA GLU A 466 1.63 45.06 -16.61
C GLU A 466 1.62 43.65 -15.91
N THR A 467 0.41 43.16 -15.62
CA THR A 467 0.26 41.83 -15.01
C THR A 467 0.76 40.73 -15.94
N LEU A 468 0.45 40.80 -17.24
CA LEU A 468 0.93 39.85 -18.25
C LEU A 468 2.45 39.87 -18.41
N LYS A 469 3.09 41.05 -18.25
CA LYS A 469 4.55 41.20 -18.33
C LYS A 469 5.28 40.72 -17.08
N SER A 470 4.58 40.62 -15.93
CA SER A 470 5.20 40.32 -14.63
C SER A 470 4.83 38.97 -14.07
N ARG A 471 5.75 38.01 -14.15
CA ARG A 471 5.59 36.69 -13.48
C ARG A 471 5.32 36.82 -11.98
N ARG A 472 5.86 37.86 -11.33
CA ARG A 472 5.64 38.12 -9.89
C ARG A 472 4.19 38.50 -9.60
N LYS A 473 3.54 39.36 -10.47
CA LYS A 473 2.13 39.71 -10.32
C LYS A 473 1.23 38.48 -10.49
N ILE A 474 1.50 37.63 -11.48
CA ILE A 474 0.75 36.38 -11.69
C ILE A 474 0.86 35.47 -10.46
N LYS A 475 2.08 35.25 -9.91
CA LYS A 475 2.25 34.51 -8.66
C LYS A 475 1.46 35.09 -7.49
N SER A 476 1.43 36.43 -7.36
CA SER A 476 0.67 37.12 -6.32
C SER A 476 -0.82 36.85 -6.42
N ILE A 477 -1.38 36.80 -7.65
CA ILE A 477 -2.78 36.43 -7.89
C ILE A 477 -3.04 35.01 -7.35
N ILE A 478 -2.21 34.02 -7.73
CA ILE A 478 -2.35 32.62 -7.28
C ILE A 478 -2.29 32.54 -5.76
N VAL A 479 -1.34 33.23 -5.12
CA VAL A 479 -1.21 33.27 -3.65
C VAL A 479 -2.47 33.82 -3.00
N ASN A 480 -3.06 34.86 -3.57
CA ASN A 480 -4.32 35.46 -3.05
C ASN A 480 -5.51 34.50 -3.24
N GLU A 481 -5.58 33.80 -4.37
CA GLU A 481 -6.61 32.78 -4.61
C GLU A 481 -6.49 31.63 -3.57
N LEU A 482 -5.29 31.10 -3.35
CA LEU A 482 -5.05 30.06 -2.34
C LEU A 482 -5.45 30.53 -0.93
N LYS A 483 -5.14 31.78 -0.55
CA LYS A 483 -5.58 32.34 0.73
C LYS A 483 -7.11 32.44 0.83
N GLN A 484 -7.79 32.72 -0.27
CA GLN A 484 -9.24 32.72 -0.30
C GLN A 484 -9.83 31.34 -0.18
N VAL A 485 -9.22 30.32 -0.82
CA VAL A 485 -9.61 28.91 -0.67
C VAL A 485 -9.54 28.50 0.80
N ILE A 486 -8.41 28.75 1.48
CA ILE A 486 -8.25 28.47 2.92
C ILE A 486 -9.37 29.13 3.74
N LYS A 487 -9.67 30.40 3.47
CA LYS A 487 -10.68 31.14 4.22
C LYS A 487 -12.12 30.65 3.98
N LYS A 488 -12.44 30.28 2.73
CA LYS A 488 -13.80 29.87 2.34
C LYS A 488 -14.11 28.41 2.72
N TYR A 489 -13.10 27.53 2.71
CA TYR A 489 -13.26 26.09 2.86
C TYR A 489 -12.36 25.54 3.97
N PRO A 490 -12.61 25.93 5.24
CA PRO A 490 -11.83 25.44 6.36
C PRO A 490 -11.94 23.92 6.44
N CYS A 491 -10.80 23.25 6.48
CA CYS A 491 -10.70 21.78 6.51
C CYS A 491 -9.75 21.37 7.63
N PRO A 492 -10.23 21.18 8.87
CA PRO A 492 -9.39 20.71 9.97
C PRO A 492 -8.88 19.29 9.67
N ARG A 493 -7.63 19.01 10.06
CA ARG A 493 -7.02 17.70 9.91
C ARG A 493 -7.83 16.64 10.65
N ARG A 494 -8.14 15.53 10.00
CA ARG A 494 -8.86 14.39 10.57
C ARG A 494 -7.92 13.29 11.06
N THR A 495 -6.92 12.94 10.27
CA THR A 495 -5.98 11.87 10.58
C THR A 495 -4.94 12.35 11.59
N GLY A 496 -4.81 11.65 12.72
CA GLY A 496 -3.81 11.92 13.74
C GLY A 496 -2.40 11.54 13.27
N ILE A 497 -1.39 12.05 13.97
CA ILE A 497 0.01 11.70 13.75
C ILE A 497 0.54 11.14 15.07
N VAL A 498 1.12 9.94 15.02
CA VAL A 498 1.78 9.29 16.16
C VAL A 498 3.17 8.89 15.72
N TYR A 499 4.19 9.29 16.49
CA TYR A 499 5.56 9.00 16.13
C TYR A 499 5.91 7.52 16.35
N ALA A 500 6.65 6.93 15.41
CA ALA A 500 6.99 5.51 15.44
C ALA A 500 7.76 5.10 16.71
N ASN A 501 8.56 6.01 17.27
CA ASN A 501 9.31 5.81 18.51
C ASN A 501 8.45 5.86 19.78
N GLU A 502 7.21 6.31 19.70
CA GLU A 502 6.24 6.33 20.83
C GLU A 502 5.40 5.05 20.89
N ILE A 503 5.52 4.18 19.90
CA ILE A 503 4.76 2.94 19.82
C ILE A 503 5.59 1.81 20.41
N GLU A 504 5.11 1.18 21.48
CA GLU A 504 5.68 -0.05 21.98
C GLU A 504 5.47 -1.17 20.97
N GLU A 505 6.55 -1.78 20.49
CA GLU A 505 6.46 -2.92 19.60
C GLU A 505 6.01 -4.17 20.35
N PHE A 506 4.91 -4.75 19.90
CA PHE A 506 4.43 -6.03 20.38
C PHE A 506 5.32 -7.16 19.85
N GLU A 507 6.09 -7.82 20.72
CA GLU A 507 6.91 -8.98 20.33
C GLU A 507 6.03 -10.21 20.11
N GLU A 508 6.25 -10.91 18.99
CA GLU A 508 5.53 -12.15 18.64
C GLU A 508 5.67 -13.27 19.69
N THR A 509 6.74 -13.23 20.45
CA THR A 509 6.99 -14.12 21.59
C THR A 509 5.93 -14.02 22.69
N GLU A 510 5.23 -12.89 22.82
CA GLU A 510 4.15 -12.72 23.79
C GLU A 510 2.82 -13.41 23.36
N LEU A 511 2.65 -13.71 22.06
CA LEU A 511 1.44 -14.38 21.54
C LEU A 511 1.33 -15.86 21.90
N VAL A 512 2.44 -16.49 22.22
CA VAL A 512 2.49 -17.91 22.53
C VAL A 512 2.47 -18.10 24.05
N GLU A 513 1.42 -18.71 24.59
CA GLU A 513 1.39 -19.07 26.01
C GLU A 513 2.60 -19.94 26.33
N ASP A 514 3.35 -19.58 27.36
CA ASP A 514 4.46 -20.38 27.85
C ASP A 514 4.00 -21.20 29.06
N TYR A 515 4.14 -22.52 28.93
CA TYR A 515 3.82 -23.48 29.98
C TYR A 515 4.76 -24.68 29.88
N PRO A 516 5.04 -25.35 30.98
CA PRO A 516 5.91 -26.55 30.98
C PRO A 516 5.27 -27.69 30.19
N VAL A 517 6.11 -28.40 29.44
CA VAL A 517 5.71 -29.60 28.67
C VAL A 517 6.81 -30.62 28.73
N THR A 518 6.42 -31.92 28.65
CA THR A 518 7.36 -33.03 28.45
C THR A 518 7.23 -33.52 27.01
N VAL A 519 8.35 -33.65 26.35
CA VAL A 519 8.46 -34.14 24.97
C VAL A 519 8.89 -35.59 24.97
N PHE A 520 8.26 -36.41 24.11
CA PHE A 520 8.65 -37.80 23.85
C PHE A 520 8.83 -37.97 22.35
N ILE A 521 9.92 -38.61 21.95
CA ILE A 521 10.25 -38.89 20.54
C ILE A 521 10.54 -40.37 20.42
N SER A 522 9.87 -41.02 19.48
CA SER A 522 10.09 -42.47 19.21
C SER A 522 11.23 -42.71 18.21
N ASN A 523 11.71 -43.95 18.11
CA ASN A 523 12.74 -44.33 17.15
C ASN A 523 12.32 -44.11 15.69
N GLU A 524 11.03 -44.32 15.37
CA GLU A 524 10.47 -44.05 14.04
C GLU A 524 10.17 -42.59 13.78
N GLY A 525 10.31 -41.66 14.77
CA GLY A 525 10.16 -40.24 14.60
C GLY A 525 8.75 -39.73 14.92
N TYR A 526 7.96 -40.43 15.73
CA TYR A 526 6.74 -39.92 16.31
C TYR A 526 7.06 -38.99 17.49
N PHE A 527 6.41 -37.85 17.51
CA PHE A 527 6.63 -36.75 18.45
C PHE A 527 5.37 -36.48 19.28
N LYS A 528 5.52 -36.43 20.59
CA LYS A 528 4.44 -36.05 21.51
C LYS A 528 4.87 -34.91 22.40
N LYS A 529 3.98 -33.93 22.55
CA LYS A 529 4.08 -32.82 23.51
C LYS A 529 2.98 -32.96 24.54
N ILE A 530 3.31 -33.24 25.78
CA ILE A 530 2.38 -33.60 26.83
C ILE A 530 2.52 -32.60 27.98
N THR A 531 1.41 -32.03 28.45
CA THR A 531 1.43 -31.17 29.65
C THR A 531 1.60 -31.99 30.94
N PRO A 532 2.21 -31.43 32.00
CA PRO A 532 2.39 -32.13 33.26
C PRO A 532 1.07 -32.64 33.86
N LEU A 533 -0.04 -31.93 33.66
CA LEU A 533 -1.37 -32.35 34.11
C LEU A 533 -1.81 -33.66 33.39
N SER A 534 -1.66 -33.68 32.06
CA SER A 534 -2.02 -34.84 31.24
C SER A 534 -1.12 -36.05 31.56
N LEU A 535 0.17 -35.81 31.81
CA LEU A 535 1.13 -36.86 32.15
C LEU A 535 0.87 -37.47 33.54
N ARG A 536 0.40 -36.70 34.50
CA ARG A 536 -0.01 -37.21 35.84
C ARG A 536 -1.26 -38.10 35.77
N MET A 537 -2.13 -37.88 34.79
CA MET A 537 -3.33 -38.72 34.61
C MET A 537 -3.00 -40.08 33.97
N ASN A 538 -2.06 -40.10 33.05
CA ASN A 538 -1.56 -41.33 32.41
C ASN A 538 -0.12 -41.09 31.96
N SER A 539 0.81 -41.85 32.57
CA SER A 539 2.25 -41.79 32.27
C SER A 539 2.71 -42.82 31.25
N GLU A 540 1.91 -43.86 31.00
CA GLU A 540 2.28 -44.93 30.08
C GLU A 540 2.17 -44.46 28.63
N GLN A 541 3.31 -44.47 27.93
CA GLN A 541 3.41 -43.97 26.56
C GLN A 541 3.07 -45.10 25.57
N LYS A 542 2.10 -44.83 24.70
CA LYS A 542 1.76 -45.72 23.57
C LYS A 542 2.71 -45.42 22.40
N PHE A 543 3.32 -46.48 21.88
CA PHE A 543 4.13 -46.46 20.64
C PHE A 543 3.45 -47.31 19.57
N LYS A 544 3.90 -47.17 18.32
CA LYS A 544 3.54 -48.06 17.23
C LYS A 544 4.16 -49.45 17.46
N ASP A 545 3.53 -50.48 16.93
CA ASP A 545 4.05 -51.86 17.06
C ASP A 545 5.48 -51.96 16.48
N GLY A 546 6.42 -52.40 17.30
CA GLY A 546 7.85 -52.49 16.98
C GLY A 546 8.65 -51.21 17.17
N ASP A 547 8.02 -50.09 17.56
CA ASP A 547 8.68 -48.83 17.88
C ASP A 547 8.88 -48.67 19.41
N GLY A 548 9.75 -47.77 19.82
CA GLY A 548 10.07 -47.50 21.20
C GLY A 548 10.52 -46.07 21.47
N LEU A 549 10.68 -45.75 22.75
CA LEU A 549 11.16 -44.41 23.14
C LEU A 549 12.62 -44.22 22.72
N LYS A 550 12.89 -43.19 21.96
CA LYS A 550 14.23 -42.74 21.60
C LYS A 550 14.75 -41.69 22.57
N MET A 551 13.92 -40.66 22.85
CA MET A 551 14.32 -39.52 23.64
C MET A 551 13.12 -38.92 24.38
N SER A 552 13.37 -38.45 25.61
CA SER A 552 12.40 -37.63 26.34
C SER A 552 13.11 -36.52 27.09
N PHE A 553 12.49 -35.34 27.15
CA PHE A 553 13.00 -34.20 27.90
C PHE A 553 11.88 -33.25 28.32
N GLU A 554 12.13 -32.47 29.38
CA GLU A 554 11.25 -31.43 29.83
C GLU A 554 11.65 -30.11 29.20
N SER A 555 10.66 -29.28 28.86
CA SER A 555 10.89 -27.99 28.23
C SER A 555 9.68 -27.04 28.42
N SER A 556 9.69 -25.91 27.80
CA SER A 556 8.55 -24.99 27.77
C SER A 556 7.95 -24.84 26.36
N ASN A 557 6.68 -24.51 26.27
CA ASN A 557 5.97 -24.43 24.99
C ASN A 557 6.59 -23.46 23.97
N ARG A 558 7.34 -22.46 24.44
CA ARG A 558 8.03 -21.46 23.57
C ARG A 558 9.39 -21.93 23.03
N THR A 559 9.90 -23.07 23.53
CA THR A 559 11.25 -23.53 23.20
C THR A 559 11.39 -23.85 21.70
N GLU A 560 12.46 -23.37 21.11
CA GLU A 560 12.90 -23.75 19.77
C GLU A 560 13.60 -25.11 19.79
N LEU A 561 13.42 -25.89 18.74
CA LEU A 561 14.04 -27.18 18.55
C LEU A 561 14.94 -27.19 17.31
N LEU A 562 16.13 -27.79 17.44
CA LEU A 562 17.02 -28.14 16.34
C LEU A 562 16.98 -29.66 16.17
N ILE A 563 16.42 -30.15 15.06
CA ILE A 563 16.24 -31.54 14.76
C ILE A 563 17.31 -31.98 13.74
N PHE A 564 18.29 -32.72 14.17
CA PHE A 564 19.39 -33.24 13.36
C PHE A 564 18.99 -34.51 12.66
N THR A 565 19.30 -34.65 11.37
CA THR A 565 19.00 -35.82 10.55
C THR A 565 20.29 -36.45 10.00
N ASP A 566 20.20 -37.69 9.48
CA ASP A 566 21.32 -38.41 8.89
C ASP A 566 21.79 -37.89 7.51
N GLN A 567 21.09 -36.92 6.94
CA GLN A 567 21.39 -36.34 5.63
C GLN A 567 21.99 -34.93 5.69
N GLN A 568 22.82 -34.64 6.69
CA GLN A 568 23.49 -33.34 6.90
C GLN A 568 22.53 -32.14 6.95
N ARG A 569 21.32 -32.37 7.49
CA ARG A 569 20.29 -31.35 7.61
C ARG A 569 19.90 -31.11 9.07
N VAL A 570 19.49 -29.90 9.34
CA VAL A 570 18.87 -29.51 10.62
C VAL A 570 17.58 -28.77 10.33
N TYR A 571 16.50 -29.26 10.91
CA TYR A 571 15.20 -28.63 10.88
C TYR A 571 15.01 -27.80 12.14
N LYS A 572 14.51 -26.55 11.95
CA LYS A 572 14.19 -25.64 13.04
C LYS A 572 12.68 -25.52 13.17
N THR A 573 12.18 -25.72 14.37
CA THR A 573 10.75 -25.60 14.70
C THR A 573 10.60 -25.18 16.15
N LYS A 574 9.42 -24.72 16.56
CA LYS A 574 9.12 -24.40 17.95
C LYS A 574 8.16 -25.42 18.53
N LEU A 575 8.23 -25.67 19.83
CA LEU A 575 7.27 -26.54 20.51
C LEU A 575 5.83 -26.04 20.37
N SER A 576 5.63 -24.76 20.24
CA SER A 576 4.34 -24.13 19.96
C SER A 576 3.72 -24.51 18.61
N ASP A 577 4.52 -25.00 17.66
CA ASP A 577 4.03 -25.43 16.34
C ASP A 577 3.36 -26.81 16.37
N PHE A 578 3.37 -27.47 17.53
CA PHE A 578 2.77 -28.77 17.78
C PHE A 578 1.65 -28.68 18.78
N ASP A 579 0.55 -29.39 18.53
CA ASP A 579 -0.55 -29.48 19.46
C ASP A 579 -0.18 -30.36 20.68
N ASN A 580 -0.83 -30.12 21.81
CA ASN A 580 -0.70 -30.99 22.98
C ASN A 580 -1.35 -32.33 22.71
N THR A 581 -0.63 -33.43 23.01
CA THR A 581 -1.08 -34.81 22.84
C THR A 581 -1.28 -35.49 24.19
N LYS A 582 -1.92 -36.66 24.18
CA LYS A 582 -2.04 -37.54 25.35
C LYS A 582 -1.01 -38.70 25.28
N ALA A 583 -0.69 -39.30 26.38
CA ALA A 583 0.20 -40.45 26.43
C ALA A 583 -0.31 -41.64 25.57
N SER A 584 -1.63 -41.82 25.49
CA SER A 584 -2.33 -42.82 24.69
C SER A 584 -2.30 -42.59 23.16
N ASP A 585 -1.95 -41.38 22.71
CA ASP A 585 -1.90 -41.06 21.28
C ASP A 585 -0.57 -41.55 20.68
N LEU A 586 -0.51 -41.77 19.37
CA LEU A 586 0.76 -42.06 18.68
C LEU A 586 1.64 -40.80 18.54
N GLY A 587 1.02 -39.63 18.54
CA GLY A 587 1.69 -38.33 18.32
C GLY A 587 1.79 -37.92 16.85
N VAL A 588 2.58 -36.89 16.61
CA VAL A 588 2.77 -36.28 15.27
C VAL A 588 3.99 -36.96 14.62
N TYR A 589 3.85 -37.43 13.38
CA TYR A 589 4.97 -37.97 12.62
C TYR A 589 5.83 -36.84 12.07
N LEU A 590 7.03 -36.64 12.64
CA LEU A 590 7.91 -35.51 12.34
C LEU A 590 8.34 -35.43 10.88
N PRO A 591 8.66 -36.53 10.17
CA PRO A 591 9.03 -36.46 8.76
C PRO A 591 7.96 -35.79 7.90
N THR A 592 6.68 -36.11 8.09
CA THR A 592 5.58 -35.48 7.38
C THR A 592 5.38 -34.03 7.82
N LYS A 593 5.45 -33.77 9.13
CA LYS A 593 5.21 -32.37 9.65
C LYS A 593 6.28 -31.38 9.23
N LEU A 594 7.53 -31.87 9.07
CA LEU A 594 8.69 -31.04 8.71
C LEU A 594 9.03 -31.10 7.22
N GLU A 595 8.23 -31.80 6.42
CA GLU A 595 8.47 -31.99 4.97
C GLU A 595 9.89 -32.53 4.71
N MET A 596 10.26 -33.58 5.46
CA MET A 596 11.56 -34.25 5.31
C MET A 596 11.58 -35.08 4.03
N GLU A 597 12.78 -35.37 3.49
CA GLU A 597 12.92 -36.18 2.30
C GLU A 597 12.72 -37.69 2.62
N ASP A 598 12.32 -38.44 1.61
CA ASP A 598 12.08 -39.88 1.76
C ASP A 598 13.35 -40.61 2.23
N GLY A 599 13.22 -41.39 3.30
CA GLY A 599 14.32 -42.16 3.88
C GLY A 599 15.22 -41.39 4.84
N GLU A 600 14.96 -40.10 5.08
CA GLU A 600 15.69 -39.28 6.04
C GLU A 600 15.29 -39.66 7.48
N ARG A 601 16.27 -39.86 8.37
CA ARG A 601 16.05 -40.29 9.75
C ARG A 601 16.51 -39.23 10.74
N ILE A 602 15.73 -39.05 11.79
CA ILE A 602 16.08 -38.16 12.90
C ILE A 602 17.18 -38.80 13.73
N LEU A 603 18.28 -38.10 13.91
CA LEU A 603 19.40 -38.56 14.79
C LEU A 603 19.23 -38.05 16.20
N SER A 604 19.08 -36.75 16.36
CA SER A 604 18.98 -36.07 17.66
C SER A 604 18.12 -34.82 17.60
N VAL A 605 17.56 -34.44 18.75
CA VAL A 605 16.82 -33.17 18.93
C VAL A 605 17.45 -32.39 20.06
N VAL A 606 17.77 -31.11 19.78
CA VAL A 606 18.48 -30.25 20.71
C VAL A 606 17.66 -28.99 20.94
N CYS A 607 17.55 -28.57 22.20
CA CYS A 607 16.99 -27.28 22.59
C CYS A 607 18.11 -26.22 22.67
N PRO A 608 18.19 -25.27 21.72
CA PRO A 608 19.30 -24.32 21.66
C PRO A 608 19.28 -23.28 22.79
N GLY A 609 18.11 -22.95 23.34
CA GLY A 609 17.95 -21.91 24.33
C GLY A 609 18.36 -20.54 23.76
N ASP A 610 19.33 -19.90 24.42
CA ASP A 610 19.89 -18.60 24.00
C ASP A 610 21.09 -18.73 23.04
N TYR A 611 21.32 -19.90 22.47
CA TYR A 611 22.42 -20.24 21.55
C TYR A 611 23.83 -20.04 22.12
N LYS A 612 24.01 -19.83 23.43
CA LYS A 612 25.32 -19.65 24.08
C LYS A 612 26.04 -20.98 24.42
N LYS A 613 25.29 -22.07 24.35
CA LYS A 613 25.84 -23.41 24.58
C LYS A 613 26.78 -23.83 23.44
N GLN A 614 27.49 -24.92 23.64
CA GLN A 614 28.33 -25.55 22.62
C GLN A 614 27.75 -26.93 22.24
N LEU A 615 28.06 -27.37 21.03
CA LEU A 615 27.65 -28.65 20.49
C LEU A 615 28.88 -29.54 20.25
N LEU A 616 28.81 -30.79 20.66
CA LEU A 616 29.73 -31.85 20.27
C LEU A 616 29.05 -32.73 19.22
N LEU A 617 29.70 -32.88 18.08
CA LEU A 617 29.26 -33.78 17.00
C LEU A 617 30.24 -34.95 16.93
N PHE A 618 29.75 -36.17 17.08
CA PHE A 618 30.54 -37.40 17.03
C PHE A 618 30.27 -38.14 15.72
N PHE A 619 31.32 -38.48 15.00
CA PHE A 619 31.23 -39.12 13.69
C PHE A 619 31.68 -40.58 13.74
N GLU A 620 31.12 -41.46 12.88
CA GLU A 620 31.44 -42.86 12.77
C GLU A 620 32.95 -43.14 12.64
N ASN A 621 33.69 -42.25 12.01
CA ASN A 621 35.13 -42.36 11.83
C ASN A 621 35.96 -42.02 13.09
N GLY A 622 35.31 -41.84 14.25
CA GLY A 622 35.94 -41.49 15.51
C GLY A 622 36.38 -40.06 15.65
N LYS A 623 36.05 -39.17 14.71
CA LYS A 623 36.30 -37.73 14.84
C LYS A 623 35.21 -37.03 15.67
N ILE A 624 35.60 -35.91 16.28
CA ILE A 624 34.73 -35.09 17.13
C ILE A 624 34.86 -33.66 16.70
N ALA A 625 33.74 -32.99 16.48
CA ALA A 625 33.70 -31.52 16.29
C ALA A 625 33.07 -30.85 17.51
N ARG A 626 33.76 -29.87 18.08
CA ARG A 626 33.22 -28.97 19.11
C ARG A 626 32.88 -27.64 18.46
N LEU A 627 31.62 -27.23 18.50
CA LEU A 627 31.07 -26.09 17.77
C LEU A 627 30.37 -25.14 18.71
N GLU A 628 30.35 -23.83 18.35
CA GLU A 628 29.41 -22.87 18.96
C GLU A 628 28.01 -23.14 18.46
N MET A 629 27.02 -23.17 19.35
CA MET A 629 25.63 -23.37 19.00
C MET A 629 25.09 -22.19 18.16
N SER A 630 25.67 -20.99 18.32
CA SER A 630 25.41 -19.79 17.50
C SER A 630 25.62 -20.03 15.99
N ALA A 631 26.41 -21.02 15.60
CA ALA A 631 26.54 -21.43 14.18
C ALA A 631 25.23 -21.92 13.54
N TYR A 632 24.24 -22.29 14.34
CA TYR A 632 22.90 -22.70 13.93
C TYR A 632 21.85 -21.61 14.10
N GLU A 633 22.19 -20.46 14.65
CA GLU A 633 21.36 -19.29 14.71
C GLU A 633 21.20 -18.67 13.31
N THR A 634 20.01 -18.27 12.94
CA THR A 634 19.73 -17.68 11.63
C THR A 634 18.98 -16.35 11.79
N LYS A 635 19.42 -15.33 11.11
CA LYS A 635 18.76 -13.99 11.09
C LYS A 635 17.39 -14.00 10.41
N THR A 636 17.04 -15.04 9.69
CA THR A 636 15.77 -15.23 8.99
C THR A 636 15.12 -16.54 9.46
N ASN A 637 13.77 -16.60 9.43
CA ASN A 637 12.98 -17.78 9.79
C ASN A 637 13.19 -18.96 8.81
N ARG A 638 14.43 -19.41 8.68
CA ARG A 638 14.75 -20.61 7.87
C ARG A 638 14.38 -21.84 8.65
N LYS A 639 13.39 -22.59 8.18
CA LYS A 639 12.94 -23.85 8.78
C LYS A 639 13.88 -25.04 8.51
N LYS A 640 14.71 -24.99 7.47
CA LYS A 640 15.62 -26.06 7.04
C LYS A 640 17.02 -25.51 6.77
N LEU A 641 18.03 -26.09 7.42
CA LEU A 641 19.45 -25.84 7.18
C LEU A 641 20.06 -27.02 6.46
N ILE A 642 20.59 -26.81 5.27
CA ILE A 642 21.37 -27.80 4.49
C ILE A 642 22.86 -27.62 4.78
N ASN A 643 23.65 -28.67 4.61
CA ASN A 643 25.07 -28.70 4.97
C ASN A 643 25.28 -28.28 6.44
N ALA A 644 24.49 -28.87 7.32
CA ALA A 644 24.45 -28.48 8.72
C ALA A 644 25.63 -29.07 9.52
N TYR A 645 26.30 -30.07 9.01
CA TYR A 645 27.53 -30.67 9.55
C TYR A 645 28.33 -31.33 8.42
N SER A 646 29.53 -31.86 8.71
CA SER A 646 30.43 -32.46 7.72
C SER A 646 29.86 -33.72 7.05
N ASP A 647 30.02 -33.84 5.75
CA ASP A 647 29.61 -34.96 4.90
C ASP A 647 30.63 -36.10 4.84
N LYS A 648 31.80 -35.98 5.51
CA LYS A 648 32.92 -36.92 5.36
C LYS A 648 32.76 -38.22 6.12
N SER A 649 31.82 -38.30 7.06
CA SER A 649 31.46 -39.46 7.81
C SER A 649 30.07 -39.34 8.41
N PRO A 650 29.29 -40.40 8.53
CA PRO A 650 27.99 -40.35 9.20
C PRO A 650 28.11 -39.81 10.64
N LEU A 651 27.12 -39.01 11.02
CA LEU A 651 26.97 -38.48 12.36
C LEU A 651 26.35 -39.54 13.25
N VAL A 652 26.95 -39.81 14.43
CA VAL A 652 26.50 -40.82 15.41
C VAL A 652 25.71 -40.15 16.53
N GLU A 653 26.24 -39.05 17.10
CA GLU A 653 25.64 -38.45 18.27
C GLU A 653 25.84 -36.90 18.24
N VAL A 654 24.87 -36.19 18.80
CA VAL A 654 24.89 -34.71 18.99
C VAL A 654 24.65 -34.42 20.47
N MET A 655 25.62 -33.79 21.11
CA MET A 655 25.56 -33.52 22.53
C MET A 655 25.74 -32.06 22.84
N PRO A 656 24.70 -31.35 23.38
CA PRO A 656 24.84 -29.98 23.84
C PRO A 656 25.58 -29.94 25.19
N ILE A 657 26.53 -28.99 25.35
CA ILE A 657 27.26 -28.80 26.59
C ILE A 657 27.28 -27.31 26.96
N SER A 658 27.16 -27.01 28.25
CA SER A 658 27.31 -25.65 28.81
C SER A 658 28.68 -25.41 29.41
N GLU A 659 29.33 -26.45 29.91
CA GLU A 659 30.65 -26.46 30.51
C GLU A 659 31.43 -27.68 30.07
N ASP A 660 32.73 -27.75 30.40
CA ASP A 660 33.52 -28.91 30.06
C ASP A 660 33.15 -30.14 30.87
N ILE A 661 32.82 -31.23 30.18
CA ILE A 661 32.36 -32.49 30.76
C ILE A 661 33.28 -33.67 30.37
N ASN A 662 33.15 -34.77 31.08
CA ASN A 662 33.79 -36.03 30.68
C ASN A 662 32.82 -36.84 29.79
N VAL A 663 33.33 -37.28 28.64
CA VAL A 663 32.56 -38.05 27.65
C VAL A 663 33.21 -39.42 27.48
N ALA A 664 32.37 -40.44 27.41
CA ALA A 664 32.78 -41.83 27.07
C ALA A 664 32.35 -42.13 25.60
N MET A 665 33.31 -42.58 24.81
CA MET A 665 33.11 -43.04 23.43
C MET A 665 33.29 -44.56 23.36
N PHE A 666 32.40 -45.24 22.65
CA PHE A 666 32.42 -46.69 22.48
C PHE A 666 32.57 -47.08 21.02
N SER A 667 33.46 -48.00 20.71
CA SER A 667 33.64 -48.48 19.35
C SER A 667 33.05 -49.89 19.16
N THR A 668 32.80 -50.23 17.89
CA THR A 668 32.26 -51.56 17.51
C THR A 668 33.20 -52.73 17.80
N ASP A 669 34.49 -52.47 18.13
CA ASP A 669 35.44 -53.56 18.59
C ASP A 669 35.47 -53.66 20.12
N GLY A 670 34.47 -53.11 20.82
CA GLY A 670 34.31 -53.23 22.27
C GLY A 670 35.32 -52.41 23.10
N ARG A 671 35.85 -51.33 22.55
CA ARG A 671 36.72 -50.39 23.28
C ARG A 671 35.96 -49.19 23.78
N ALA A 672 36.37 -48.71 24.94
CA ALA A 672 35.91 -47.45 25.50
C ALA A 672 37.07 -46.44 25.62
N LEU A 673 36.75 -45.17 25.41
CA LEU A 673 37.65 -44.03 25.58
C LEU A 673 36.93 -42.98 26.39
N VAL A 674 37.53 -42.51 27.50
CA VAL A 674 36.98 -41.43 28.30
C VAL A 674 37.93 -40.24 28.21
N PHE A 675 37.40 -39.08 27.90
CA PHE A 675 38.18 -37.84 27.80
C PHE A 675 37.39 -36.64 28.34
N ASN A 676 38.09 -35.57 28.69
CA ASN A 676 37.47 -34.31 29.04
C ASN A 676 37.33 -33.41 27.78
N THR A 677 36.21 -32.78 27.63
CA THR A 677 35.91 -31.94 26.43
C THR A 677 36.81 -30.71 26.29
N SER A 678 37.50 -30.29 27.35
CA SER A 678 38.55 -29.27 27.30
C SER A 678 39.72 -29.57 26.36
N LEU A 679 39.90 -30.85 26.00
CA LEU A 679 40.92 -31.30 25.02
C LEU A 679 40.53 -30.96 23.56
N LEU A 680 39.29 -30.54 23.31
CA LEU A 680 38.77 -30.22 22.00
C LEU A 680 38.79 -28.71 21.74
N GLN A 681 39.36 -28.29 20.62
CA GLN A 681 39.31 -26.89 20.19
C GLN A 681 37.93 -26.54 19.67
N LEU A 682 37.40 -25.43 20.15
CA LEU A 682 36.15 -24.83 19.65
C LEU A 682 36.33 -24.36 18.21
N LYS A 683 35.35 -24.66 17.35
CA LYS A 683 35.27 -24.24 15.93
C LYS A 683 34.02 -23.44 15.69
N THR A 684 34.09 -22.48 14.79
CA THR A 684 32.96 -21.61 14.39
C THR A 684 32.21 -22.12 13.18
N SER A 685 32.88 -22.94 12.32
CA SER A 685 32.23 -23.48 11.11
C SER A 685 31.55 -24.84 11.40
N ARG A 686 30.26 -24.91 11.13
CA ARG A 686 29.44 -26.11 11.29
C ARG A 686 29.84 -27.27 10.36
N THR A 687 30.46 -27.01 9.22
CA THR A 687 30.90 -28.04 8.24
C THR A 687 32.29 -28.60 8.55
N THR A 688 32.85 -28.26 9.71
CA THR A 688 34.17 -28.79 10.11
C THR A 688 34.15 -30.30 10.25
N GLN A 689 35.24 -31.00 9.83
CA GLN A 689 35.40 -32.42 9.99
C GLN A 689 35.75 -32.81 11.44
N GLY A 690 35.99 -31.85 12.31
CA GLY A 690 36.45 -32.09 13.67
C GLY A 690 37.88 -32.55 13.75
N VAL A 691 38.27 -32.98 14.96
CA VAL A 691 39.58 -33.57 15.28
C VAL A 691 39.44 -35.05 15.51
N ALA A 692 40.50 -35.82 15.27
CA ALA A 692 40.51 -37.23 15.61
C ALA A 692 40.39 -37.42 17.13
N GLY A 693 39.35 -38.09 17.58
CA GLY A 693 39.09 -38.40 18.97
C GLY A 693 39.51 -39.84 19.29
N MET A 694 38.83 -40.81 18.74
CA MET A 694 39.15 -42.23 18.91
C MET A 694 39.84 -42.82 17.67
N SER A 695 41.02 -43.41 17.83
CA SER A 695 41.75 -44.11 16.78
C SER A 695 41.13 -45.50 16.60
N LEU A 696 40.33 -45.67 15.58
CA LEU A 696 39.61 -46.91 15.29
C LEU A 696 40.48 -47.88 14.50
N LYS A 697 40.32 -49.20 14.74
CA LYS A 697 40.91 -50.24 13.90
C LYS A 697 40.23 -50.35 12.54
N LYS A 698 40.89 -50.92 11.58
CA LYS A 698 40.36 -51.14 10.23
C LYS A 698 39.04 -51.92 10.32
N ASN A 699 38.00 -51.43 9.62
CA ASN A 699 36.63 -51.95 9.60
C ASN A 699 35.80 -51.77 10.89
N HIS A 700 36.30 -51.03 11.87
CA HIS A 700 35.54 -50.68 13.06
C HIS A 700 35.14 -49.23 13.05
N LYS A 701 34.03 -48.92 13.71
CA LYS A 701 33.39 -47.61 13.73
C LYS A 701 33.14 -47.16 15.17
N LEU A 702 32.90 -45.87 15.36
CA LEU A 702 32.32 -45.39 16.59
C LEU A 702 30.85 -45.85 16.66
N ASN A 703 30.47 -46.47 17.77
CA ASN A 703 29.12 -46.96 18.00
C ASN A 703 28.25 -45.94 18.74
N SER A 704 28.80 -45.36 19.80
CA SER A 704 28.06 -44.35 20.60
C SER A 704 29.02 -43.43 21.35
N ALA A 705 28.51 -42.26 21.75
CA ALA A 705 29.16 -41.32 22.64
C ALA A 705 28.16 -40.82 23.67
N VAL A 706 28.49 -40.92 24.95
CA VAL A 706 27.58 -40.50 26.05
C VAL A 706 28.36 -39.77 27.12
N GLN A 707 27.65 -38.99 27.93
CA GLN A 707 28.25 -38.36 29.10
C GLN A 707 28.70 -39.47 30.08
N LEU A 708 29.88 -39.34 30.68
CA LEU A 708 30.45 -40.35 31.58
C LEU A 708 29.48 -40.69 32.72
N GLU A 709 28.77 -39.73 33.24
CA GLU A 709 27.81 -39.88 34.34
C GLU A 709 26.61 -40.79 33.98
N SER A 710 26.28 -40.89 32.69
CA SER A 710 25.24 -41.79 32.17
C SER A 710 25.73 -43.17 31.87
N THR A 711 26.99 -43.54 32.21
CA THR A 711 27.58 -44.85 31.95
C THR A 711 27.68 -45.67 33.23
N VAL A 712 27.73 -47.01 33.07
CA VAL A 712 27.96 -47.97 34.16
C VAL A 712 29.47 -48.25 34.42
N ILE A 713 30.37 -47.45 33.80
CA ILE A 713 31.82 -47.65 33.96
C ILE A 713 32.24 -47.37 35.40
N LYS A 714 32.71 -48.43 36.10
CA LYS A 714 33.20 -48.35 37.47
C LYS A 714 34.66 -47.88 37.56
N ASN A 715 35.52 -48.37 36.65
CA ASN A 715 36.93 -48.02 36.65
C ASN A 715 37.27 -46.96 35.55
N VAL A 716 36.85 -45.73 35.77
CA VAL A 716 37.06 -44.60 34.82
C VAL A 716 38.55 -44.40 34.49
N SER A 717 39.45 -44.56 35.46
CA SER A 717 40.88 -44.31 35.27
C SER A 717 41.53 -45.19 34.18
N ARG A 718 41.01 -46.38 33.92
CA ARG A 718 41.48 -47.31 32.88
C ARG A 718 41.20 -46.75 31.45
N TYR A 719 40.10 -46.06 31.25
CA TYR A 719 39.63 -45.58 29.94
C TYR A 719 39.93 -44.11 29.70
N ARG A 720 40.34 -43.39 30.74
CA ARG A 720 40.64 -41.94 30.68
C ARG A 720 41.98 -41.70 29.98
N VAL A 721 41.93 -40.76 29.01
CA VAL A 721 43.10 -40.32 28.27
C VAL A 721 43.39 -38.83 28.55
N ARG A 722 44.68 -38.44 28.45
CA ARG A 722 45.15 -37.08 28.66
C ARG A 722 45.34 -36.30 27.35
N SER A 723 45.30 -36.98 26.23
CA SER A 723 45.43 -36.37 24.90
C SER A 723 44.65 -37.15 23.86
N LEU A 724 44.20 -36.47 22.81
CA LEU A 724 43.53 -37.04 21.66
C LEU A 724 44.43 -36.87 20.41
N PRO A 725 44.41 -37.82 19.46
CA PRO A 725 43.61 -39.05 19.42
C PRO A 725 44.21 -40.20 20.28
N ALA A 726 43.31 -41.10 20.71
CA ALA A 726 43.72 -42.30 21.45
C ALA A 726 42.90 -43.55 21.03
N ALA A 727 43.47 -44.74 21.16
CA ALA A 727 42.82 -45.98 20.70
C ALA A 727 41.74 -46.51 21.68
N GLY A 728 41.69 -45.96 22.91
CA GLY A 728 40.85 -46.51 23.97
C GLY A 728 41.30 -47.90 24.49
N ALA A 729 40.64 -48.39 25.53
CA ALA A 729 40.90 -49.69 26.12
C ALA A 729 39.70 -50.63 25.94
N LEU A 730 39.94 -51.93 25.82
CA LEU A 730 38.88 -52.92 25.78
C LEU A 730 38.02 -52.86 27.05
N LEU A 731 36.71 -52.88 26.85
CA LEU A 731 35.73 -52.77 27.91
C LEU A 731 35.77 -54.14 28.70
N LYS A 732 35.90 -54.05 30.03
CA LYS A 732 35.81 -55.24 30.88
C LYS A 732 34.36 -55.62 31.15
N ASP A 733 34.08 -56.86 31.45
CA ASP A 733 32.72 -57.35 31.70
C ASP A 733 32.04 -56.63 32.89
N GLU A 734 32.80 -56.26 33.91
CA GLU A 734 32.33 -55.48 35.07
C GLU A 734 31.89 -54.02 34.74
N ASP A 735 32.31 -53.46 33.58
CA ASP A 735 32.02 -52.13 33.07
C ASP A 735 31.04 -52.20 31.89
N ARG A 736 30.49 -53.41 31.57
CA ARG A 736 29.44 -53.62 30.55
C ARG A 736 28.08 -53.59 31.22
N GLY A 737 27.17 -52.78 30.82
CA GLY A 737 25.76 -52.77 31.23
C GLY A 737 25.00 -53.94 30.56
N GLU A 738 23.90 -54.39 31.14
CA GLU A 738 23.07 -55.48 30.62
C GLU A 738 22.60 -55.31 29.17
N GLU A 739 22.34 -54.03 28.77
CA GLU A 739 21.96 -53.71 27.39
C GLU A 739 23.11 -53.77 26.37
N GLN A 740 24.38 -53.77 26.83
CA GLN A 740 25.55 -53.91 25.95
C GLN A 740 25.88 -55.33 25.60
N MET A 741 25.38 -56.35 26.36
CA MET A 741 25.56 -57.71 26.05
C MET A 741 24.72 -58.22 24.87
N SER A 742 23.59 -57.60 24.56
CA SER A 742 22.73 -57.96 23.42
C SER A 742 23.22 -57.49 22.04
N LEU A 743 24.26 -56.67 21.99
CA LEU A 743 24.81 -56.09 20.72
C LEU A 743 26.07 -56.85 20.23
N ILE A 744 26.49 -57.90 20.93
CA ILE A 744 27.73 -58.70 20.60
C ILE A 744 27.39 -60.10 20.07
N ASN A 745 26.12 -60.49 19.99
CA ASN A 745 25.72 -61.79 19.37
C ASN A 745 25.15 -61.57 17.94
#